data_b9a5098b95c55545c774452d5fca4b89
#
_entry.id   b9a5098b95c55545c774452d5fca4b89
#
_cell.length_a   1.000
_cell.length_b   1.000
_cell.length_c   1.000
_cell.angle_alpha   90.00
_cell.angle_beta   90.00
_cell.angle_gamma   90.00
#
_symmetry.space_group_name_H-M   'P 1'
#
loop_
_entity.id
_entity.type
_entity.pdbx_description
1 polymer ?
#
loop_
_entity_poly.entity_id
_entity_poly.type
_entity_poly.pdbx_seq_one_letter_code
_entity_poly.pdbx_strand_id
1 'polypeptide(L)'
;MKHLLTSLLFFSFGATIAQEVVSETPLDTIVLNEVIVKAQRKTQYTDKASFTFEKKAVEQARYAKDLLRSLPNLHLNPVTNQIATLKRGTLLVLVNGVEATDLQIRGIAPQNVARIDYYDIPPARWSNRADTVVDIITRSAEEGYSVGVDGLSALTTGFVDASAYGNYTKGKHTLGVEYKLEFRNYNDRYYEKHSDYELSGVRYANDQESKSGFSYNVHNASVRYSAVVPQNYNFQVKAGMELLNRSAHSNGINLFTQETTVSHHTLSGKNHDHWLRPKVDLYFSKKLGKRDELSVNVVGSYYNTTKENLSKEWETATQQNVYDDDMDLKVKQRGWVGEVAHTHQFTIGKLNSGYRISSTFIDNDLRNLAGTSAYDVTYTNQYLYTEFVGKKANFMYRASAGLTHTHNRSAENTFTEWVFTPKVVLGYELANNQSLRLTSYYVPRSPRSAELSSNIAQQAPNILETGNPYLKSQHIFWTGLSYTFNNEYTDFNLQPFYKNTQRVITDIYIKDPVRNGILSTYENSKYHEEFGFSLDGTFKPLRNDLFVFSANIAPTRETLVTDAGLRARNDYIDNNLSLTFSYKDLRVDYSFNFPIYYIDGNTMSTYENNNDIFIEYQLGSWTLKGGVFWLGMPSEYKMKSSYEGLVNQHSYTYIENNRNMFVLGVSYDFSKGKNNSVDKKLNNDTAPAAQF
;
A
#
# COMPACT_ATOMS: atom_id res chain seq x y z
N MET A 1 29.82 -2.52 -12.41
CA MET A 1 28.79 -3.48 -12.86
C MET A 1 29.27 -4.79 -13.47
N LYS A 2 30.50 -4.93 -14.01
CA LYS A 2 31.02 -6.22 -14.54
C LYS A 2 31.48 -7.22 -13.47
N HIS A 3 31.76 -6.79 -12.25
CA HIS A 3 32.27 -7.66 -11.17
C HIS A 3 31.21 -8.17 -10.17
N LEU A 4 29.97 -7.68 -10.23
CA LEU A 4 28.88 -8.19 -9.38
C LEU A 4 28.13 -9.39 -9.97
N LEU A 5 28.16 -9.54 -11.30
CA LEU A 5 27.51 -10.70 -11.99
C LEU A 5 28.32 -11.99 -11.88
N THR A 6 29.61 -11.92 -11.58
CA THR A 6 30.50 -13.11 -11.51
C THR A 6 30.41 -13.82 -10.16
N SER A 7 29.90 -13.19 -9.13
CA SER A 7 29.78 -13.78 -7.78
C SER A 7 28.48 -14.56 -7.53
N LEU A 8 27.47 -14.40 -8.38
CA LEU A 8 26.17 -15.09 -8.24
C LEU A 8 26.09 -16.43 -9.01
N LEU A 9 27.11 -16.78 -9.79
CA LEU A 9 27.13 -18.00 -10.62
C LEU A 9 27.89 -19.18 -10.00
N PHE A 10 28.40 -19.07 -8.77
CA PHE A 10 29.21 -20.14 -8.12
C PHE A 10 28.47 -20.94 -7.04
N PHE A 11 27.13 -20.95 -7.02
CA PHE A 11 26.36 -21.90 -6.20
C PHE A 11 25.63 -22.94 -7.06
N SER A 12 26.36 -23.58 -7.99
CA SER A 12 25.85 -24.73 -8.71
C SER A 12 26.77 -25.93 -8.58
N PHE A 13 26.23 -26.98 -8.00
CA PHE A 13 26.64 -28.37 -8.08
C PHE A 13 28.00 -28.81 -7.48
N GLY A 14 27.89 -29.32 -6.27
CA GLY A 14 28.83 -30.26 -5.68
C GLY A 14 28.11 -31.40 -4.96
N ALA A 15 27.50 -32.29 -5.74
CA ALA A 15 27.03 -33.57 -5.20
C ALA A 15 28.16 -34.59 -5.45
N THR A 16 29.03 -34.80 -4.47
CA THR A 16 29.95 -35.92 -4.41
C THR A 16 29.29 -37.11 -3.73
N ILE A 17 29.17 -38.20 -4.49
CA ILE A 17 28.78 -39.51 -4.00
C ILE A 17 29.94 -40.06 -3.14
N ALA A 18 29.72 -40.20 -1.85
CA ALA A 18 30.55 -40.99 -0.97
C ALA A 18 29.85 -42.33 -0.71
N GLN A 19 30.42 -43.38 -1.20
CA GLN A 19 30.06 -44.76 -0.94
C GLN A 19 30.77 -45.17 0.34
N GLU A 20 30.05 -45.52 1.39
CA GLU A 20 30.67 -46.03 2.60
C GLU A 20 30.15 -47.42 2.98
N VAL A 21 31.09 -48.19 3.40
CA VAL A 21 31.03 -49.65 3.67
C VAL A 21 30.29 -49.91 4.98
N VAL A 22 29.43 -50.90 4.95
CA VAL A 22 28.61 -51.38 6.06
C VAL A 22 29.49 -52.09 7.10
N SER A 23 29.30 -51.70 8.38
CA SER A 23 29.65 -52.55 9.53
C SER A 23 28.39 -52.64 10.44
N GLU A 24 27.86 -53.85 10.56
CA GLU A 24 26.68 -54.16 11.33
C GLU A 24 26.99 -54.23 12.85
N THR A 25 26.19 -53.49 13.63
CA THR A 25 25.85 -53.87 15.00
C THR A 25 24.36 -53.44 15.29
N PRO A 26 23.53 -54.34 15.82
CA PRO A 26 22.12 -54.03 16.02
C PRO A 26 21.90 -53.22 17.28
N LEU A 27 21.50 -51.99 17.14
CA LEU A 27 20.87 -51.20 18.17
C LEU A 27 19.37 -51.12 17.85
N ASP A 28 18.54 -51.54 18.82
CA ASP A 28 17.09 -51.40 18.81
C ASP A 28 16.70 -49.94 18.51
N THR A 29 16.47 -49.64 17.25
CA THR A 29 15.93 -48.37 16.80
C THR A 29 14.42 -48.44 16.88
N ILE A 30 13.84 -47.77 17.88
CA ILE A 30 12.45 -47.35 17.82
C ILE A 30 12.31 -46.51 16.56
N VAL A 31 11.74 -47.07 15.51
CA VAL A 31 11.34 -46.31 14.30
C VAL A 31 10.20 -45.41 14.74
N LEU A 32 10.54 -44.21 15.13
CA LEU A 32 9.60 -43.10 15.13
C LEU A 32 9.18 -42.90 13.66
N ASN A 33 7.97 -43.36 13.34
CA ASN A 33 7.32 -42.95 12.11
C ASN A 33 7.26 -41.40 12.12
N GLU A 34 8.18 -40.80 11.40
CA GLU A 34 8.18 -39.34 11.17
C GLU A 34 6.92 -39.03 10.38
N VAL A 35 5.86 -38.67 11.07
CA VAL A 35 4.67 -38.09 10.47
C VAL A 35 5.10 -36.70 10.00
N ILE A 36 5.46 -36.57 8.72
CA ILE A 36 5.71 -35.29 8.06
C ILE A 36 4.38 -34.54 8.07
N VAL A 37 4.20 -33.70 9.08
CA VAL A 37 3.02 -32.86 9.23
C VAL A 37 3.21 -31.66 8.31
N LYS A 38 2.51 -31.63 7.18
CA LYS A 38 2.50 -30.46 6.28
C LYS A 38 1.81 -29.30 6.99
N ALA A 39 2.56 -28.31 7.43
CA ALA A 39 2.05 -27.14 8.16
C ALA A 39 1.03 -26.33 7.38
N GLN A 40 1.01 -26.44 6.05
CA GLN A 40 0.16 -25.67 5.16
C GLN A 40 -0.16 -26.44 3.87
N ARG A 41 -1.41 -26.42 3.47
CA ARG A 41 -1.85 -26.96 2.18
C ARG A 41 -2.32 -25.83 1.26
N LYS A 42 -1.63 -25.65 0.13
CA LYS A 42 -1.98 -24.70 -0.92
C LYS A 42 -2.77 -25.40 -2.02
N THR A 43 -3.88 -24.81 -2.41
CA THR A 43 -4.65 -25.19 -3.60
C THR A 43 -4.73 -24.00 -4.53
N GLN A 44 -4.21 -24.13 -5.76
CA GLN A 44 -4.25 -23.07 -6.75
C GLN A 44 -5.56 -23.12 -7.53
N TYR A 45 -6.21 -21.96 -7.65
CA TYR A 45 -7.39 -21.72 -8.49
C TYR A 45 -7.05 -20.66 -9.55
N THR A 46 -7.95 -20.46 -10.51
CA THR A 46 -7.80 -19.44 -11.56
C THR A 46 -7.66 -18.03 -11.01
N ASP A 47 -8.41 -17.76 -9.95
CA ASP A 47 -8.57 -16.42 -9.40
C ASP A 47 -7.82 -16.22 -8.09
N LYS A 48 -7.34 -17.28 -7.46
CA LYS A 48 -6.71 -17.23 -6.14
C LYS A 48 -5.88 -18.48 -5.83
N ALA A 49 -5.02 -18.37 -4.85
CA ALA A 49 -4.50 -19.50 -4.11
C ALA A 49 -5.26 -19.62 -2.77
N SER A 50 -5.71 -20.82 -2.42
CA SER A 50 -6.35 -21.09 -1.11
C SER A 50 -5.40 -21.86 -0.22
N PHE A 51 -5.22 -21.37 1.00
CA PHE A 51 -4.37 -21.98 2.02
C PHE A 51 -5.21 -22.52 3.17
N THR A 52 -4.97 -23.78 3.52
CA THR A 52 -5.54 -24.43 4.72
C THR A 52 -4.40 -24.81 5.64
N PHE A 53 -4.63 -24.78 6.94
CA PHE A 53 -3.62 -24.97 7.96
C PHE A 53 -3.90 -26.25 8.74
N GLU A 54 -2.84 -26.94 9.08
CA GLU A 54 -2.90 -28.11 9.95
C GLU A 54 -3.10 -27.71 11.40
N LYS A 55 -3.59 -28.67 12.21
CA LYS A 55 -3.90 -28.45 13.62
C LYS A 55 -2.72 -27.86 14.39
N LYS A 56 -1.49 -28.32 14.14
CA LYS A 56 -0.27 -27.81 14.79
C LYS A 56 0.01 -26.35 14.48
N ALA A 57 -0.12 -25.93 13.22
CA ALA A 57 0.06 -24.52 12.82
C ALA A 57 -1.01 -23.62 13.44
N VAL A 58 -2.26 -24.11 13.52
CA VAL A 58 -3.37 -23.42 14.18
C VAL A 58 -3.16 -23.29 15.69
N GLU A 59 -2.62 -24.32 16.34
CA GLU A 59 -2.30 -24.33 17.77
C GLU A 59 -1.13 -23.42 18.13
N GLN A 60 -0.18 -23.25 17.20
CA GLN A 60 0.98 -22.36 17.36
C GLN A 60 0.65 -20.90 17.05
N ALA A 61 -0.38 -20.64 16.25
CA ALA A 61 -0.83 -19.30 15.91
C ALA A 61 -1.69 -18.74 17.05
N ARG A 62 -1.45 -17.51 17.42
CA ARG A 62 -2.25 -16.79 18.42
C ARG A 62 -3.46 -16.12 17.81
N TYR A 63 -3.28 -15.53 16.62
CA TYR A 63 -4.31 -14.83 15.86
C TYR A 63 -4.38 -15.35 14.43
N ALA A 64 -5.45 -15.04 13.74
CA ALA A 64 -5.51 -15.24 12.30
C ALA A 64 -4.37 -14.52 11.55
N LYS A 65 -3.86 -13.41 12.09
CA LYS A 65 -2.72 -12.68 11.56
C LYS A 65 -1.43 -13.51 11.51
N ASP A 66 -1.20 -14.38 12.48
CA ASP A 66 0.00 -15.24 12.48
C ASP A 66 -0.06 -16.28 11.37
N LEU A 67 -1.26 -16.73 11.01
CA LEU A 67 -1.47 -17.58 9.84
C LEU A 67 -1.17 -16.82 8.53
N LEU A 68 -1.48 -15.51 8.45
CA LEU A 68 -1.13 -14.69 7.30
C LEU A 68 0.38 -14.56 7.11
N ARG A 69 1.14 -14.45 8.18
CA ARG A 69 2.61 -14.36 8.15
C ARG A 69 3.28 -15.60 7.55
N SER A 70 2.62 -16.75 7.61
CA SER A 70 3.15 -18.00 7.04
C SER A 70 2.89 -18.13 5.54
N LEU A 71 2.10 -17.21 4.96
CA LEU A 71 1.82 -17.21 3.52
C LEU A 71 3.02 -16.68 2.73
N PRO A 72 3.33 -17.26 1.56
CA PRO A 72 4.33 -16.71 0.67
C PRO A 72 3.93 -15.30 0.22
N ASN A 73 4.92 -14.46 -0.03
CA ASN A 73 4.74 -13.08 -0.50
C ASN A 73 4.08 -12.12 0.51
N LEU A 74 3.85 -12.55 1.74
CA LEU A 74 3.39 -11.69 2.83
C LEU A 74 4.44 -11.63 3.94
N HIS A 75 4.60 -10.45 4.52
CA HIS A 75 5.43 -10.24 5.70
C HIS A 75 4.74 -9.29 6.66
N LEU A 76 5.15 -9.32 7.91
CA LEU A 76 4.78 -8.30 8.87
C LEU A 76 5.76 -7.12 8.72
N ASN A 77 5.25 -5.93 8.45
CA ASN A 77 6.02 -4.71 8.63
C ASN A 77 6.04 -4.38 10.13
N PRO A 78 7.20 -4.46 10.82
CA PRO A 78 7.26 -4.27 12.25
C PRO A 78 7.01 -2.82 12.67
N VAL A 79 7.35 -1.86 11.80
CA VAL A 79 7.19 -0.42 12.07
C VAL A 79 5.70 -0.02 12.07
N THR A 80 4.93 -0.52 11.11
CA THR A 80 3.49 -0.25 11.02
C THR A 80 2.63 -1.29 11.72
N ASN A 81 3.24 -2.40 12.14
CA ASN A 81 2.59 -3.61 12.69
C ASN A 81 1.47 -4.14 11.77
N GLN A 82 1.65 -3.98 10.45
CA GLN A 82 0.70 -4.42 9.43
C GLN A 82 1.26 -5.55 8.58
N ILE A 83 0.39 -6.40 8.09
CA ILE A 83 0.75 -7.35 7.04
C ILE A 83 0.90 -6.58 5.74
N ALA A 84 2.01 -6.77 5.06
CA ALA A 84 2.32 -6.18 3.76
C ALA A 84 2.71 -7.27 2.75
N THR A 85 2.63 -6.92 1.47
CA THR A 85 3.18 -7.77 0.40
C THR A 85 4.68 -7.54 0.30
N LEU A 86 5.44 -8.56 -0.09
CA LEU A 86 6.85 -8.41 -0.48
C LEU A 86 6.98 -7.61 -1.78
N LYS A 87 6.00 -7.72 -2.67
CA LYS A 87 5.89 -6.91 -3.88
C LYS A 87 5.46 -5.48 -3.55
N ARG A 88 5.84 -4.52 -4.38
CA ARG A 88 5.25 -3.19 -4.33
C ARG A 88 3.77 -3.26 -4.68
N GLY A 89 2.98 -2.44 -4.01
CA GLY A 89 1.56 -2.31 -4.26
C GLY A 89 0.73 -2.32 -2.99
N THR A 90 -0.54 -2.07 -3.17
CA THR A 90 -1.52 -2.03 -2.08
C THR A 90 -2.05 -3.41 -1.76
N LEU A 91 -2.01 -3.79 -0.48
CA LEU A 91 -2.63 -4.99 0.06
C LEU A 91 -3.98 -4.66 0.67
N LEU A 92 -5.02 -5.37 0.25
CA LEU A 92 -6.33 -5.35 0.88
C LEU A 92 -6.55 -6.65 1.66
N VAL A 93 -6.69 -6.56 2.97
CA VAL A 93 -7.00 -7.73 3.81
C VAL A 93 -8.48 -7.73 4.14
N LEU A 94 -9.11 -8.86 3.86
CA LEU A 94 -10.54 -9.08 4.07
C LEU A 94 -10.76 -10.20 5.10
N VAL A 95 -11.91 -10.15 5.77
CA VAL A 95 -12.47 -11.25 6.55
C VAL A 95 -13.84 -11.57 5.97
N ASN A 96 -13.96 -12.73 5.33
CA ASN A 96 -15.17 -13.14 4.58
C ASN A 96 -15.64 -12.07 3.58
N GLY A 97 -14.68 -11.52 2.80
CA GLY A 97 -14.93 -10.49 1.81
C GLY A 97 -15.11 -9.07 2.35
N VAL A 98 -15.09 -8.84 3.66
CA VAL A 98 -15.14 -7.51 4.29
C VAL A 98 -13.74 -7.02 4.57
N GLU A 99 -13.42 -5.78 4.18
CA GLU A 99 -12.16 -5.14 4.59
C GLU A 99 -12.03 -5.15 6.10
N ALA A 100 -10.98 -5.75 6.57
CA ALA A 100 -10.71 -5.92 7.99
C ALA A 100 -9.55 -5.04 8.43
N THR A 101 -9.75 -4.35 9.54
CA THR A 101 -8.66 -3.70 10.25
C THR A 101 -7.76 -4.76 10.90
N ASP A 102 -6.54 -4.40 11.22
CA ASP A 102 -5.62 -5.28 11.96
C ASP A 102 -6.27 -5.80 13.26
N LEU A 103 -7.04 -4.95 13.93
CA LEU A 103 -7.77 -5.29 15.16
C LEU A 103 -8.84 -6.36 14.94
N GLN A 104 -9.55 -6.29 13.82
CA GLN A 104 -10.55 -7.31 13.47
C GLN A 104 -9.88 -8.66 13.22
N ILE A 105 -8.73 -8.67 12.54
CA ILE A 105 -7.96 -9.90 12.28
C ILE A 105 -7.43 -10.50 13.58
N ARG A 106 -6.96 -9.67 14.52
CA ARG A 106 -6.55 -10.08 15.87
C ARG A 106 -7.69 -10.66 16.68
N GLY A 107 -8.90 -10.16 16.52
CA GLY A 107 -10.10 -10.68 17.17
C GLY A 107 -10.55 -12.05 16.66
N ILE A 108 -9.90 -12.63 15.64
CA ILE A 108 -10.22 -13.95 15.10
C ILE A 108 -9.27 -14.98 15.69
N ALA A 109 -9.83 -15.90 16.47
CA ALA A 109 -9.06 -17.04 16.96
C ALA A 109 -8.62 -17.95 15.78
N PRO A 110 -7.37 -18.42 15.74
CA PRO A 110 -6.83 -19.20 14.61
C PRO A 110 -7.68 -20.44 14.26
N GLN A 111 -8.23 -21.12 15.25
CA GLN A 111 -9.12 -22.28 15.06
C GLN A 111 -10.43 -21.94 14.34
N ASN A 112 -10.81 -20.68 14.30
CA ASN A 112 -11.99 -20.21 13.56
C ASN A 112 -11.69 -19.93 12.09
N VAL A 113 -10.42 -19.89 11.68
CA VAL A 113 -10.02 -19.77 10.28
C VAL A 113 -10.30 -21.09 9.56
N ALA A 114 -11.14 -21.05 8.54
CA ALA A 114 -11.41 -22.22 7.70
C ALA A 114 -10.34 -22.35 6.60
N ARG A 115 -9.97 -21.22 5.99
CA ARG A 115 -8.91 -21.09 4.98
C ARG A 115 -8.57 -19.63 4.78
N ILE A 116 -7.48 -19.36 4.08
CA ILE A 116 -7.12 -18.02 3.60
C ILE A 116 -7.04 -18.05 2.08
N ASP A 117 -7.79 -17.16 1.42
CA ASP A 117 -7.81 -17.00 -0.02
C ASP A 117 -6.91 -15.82 -0.40
N TYR A 118 -5.87 -16.06 -1.19
CA TYR A 118 -4.89 -15.07 -1.65
C TYR A 118 -5.11 -14.79 -3.13
N TYR A 119 -5.37 -13.54 -3.46
CA TYR A 119 -5.57 -13.04 -4.83
C TYR A 119 -4.39 -12.12 -5.18
N ASP A 120 -3.41 -12.65 -5.86
CA ASP A 120 -2.29 -11.86 -6.41
C ASP A 120 -2.71 -10.98 -7.58
N ILE A 121 -3.88 -11.28 -8.17
CA ILE A 121 -4.56 -10.47 -9.17
C ILE A 121 -6.01 -10.33 -8.73
N PRO A 122 -6.39 -9.18 -8.17
CA PRO A 122 -7.72 -8.97 -7.65
C PRO A 122 -8.80 -9.15 -8.71
N PRO A 123 -9.98 -9.70 -8.37
CA PRO A 123 -11.17 -9.66 -9.20
C PRO A 123 -11.54 -8.24 -9.63
N ALA A 124 -12.34 -8.10 -10.70
CA ALA A 124 -12.74 -6.81 -11.27
C ALA A 124 -13.29 -5.84 -10.21
N ARG A 125 -14.08 -6.34 -9.27
CA ARG A 125 -14.65 -5.58 -8.15
C ARG A 125 -13.64 -4.95 -7.19
N TRP A 126 -12.40 -5.47 -7.11
CA TRP A 126 -11.35 -4.97 -6.21
C TRP A 126 -10.15 -4.38 -6.95
N SER A 127 -10.09 -4.54 -8.28
CA SER A 127 -8.91 -4.17 -9.09
C SER A 127 -8.59 -2.67 -9.08
N ASN A 128 -9.55 -1.81 -8.73
CA ASN A 128 -9.35 -0.36 -8.61
C ASN A 128 -8.88 0.07 -7.20
N ARG A 129 -8.73 -0.88 -6.26
CA ARG A 129 -8.44 -0.58 -4.86
C ARG A 129 -7.19 -1.22 -4.32
N ALA A 130 -6.79 -2.35 -4.88
CA ALA A 130 -5.63 -3.08 -4.40
C ALA A 130 -4.95 -3.87 -5.52
N ASP A 131 -3.65 -4.02 -5.39
CA ASP A 131 -2.81 -4.85 -6.26
C ASP A 131 -2.80 -6.30 -5.80
N THR A 132 -3.06 -6.54 -4.51
CA THR A 132 -3.18 -7.87 -3.90
C THR A 132 -4.33 -7.88 -2.91
N VAL A 133 -5.07 -8.99 -2.85
CA VAL A 133 -6.15 -9.18 -1.86
C VAL A 133 -5.95 -10.49 -1.12
N VAL A 134 -6.12 -10.43 0.20
CA VAL A 134 -6.13 -11.60 1.09
C VAL A 134 -7.48 -11.65 1.80
N ASP A 135 -8.16 -12.79 1.72
CA ASP A 135 -9.46 -12.97 2.36
C ASP A 135 -9.43 -14.15 3.35
N ILE A 136 -9.57 -13.83 4.63
CA ILE A 136 -9.63 -14.80 5.71
C ILE A 136 -11.06 -15.33 5.78
N ILE A 137 -11.27 -16.56 5.38
CA ILE A 137 -12.55 -17.24 5.46
C ILE A 137 -12.69 -17.92 6.81
N THR A 138 -13.68 -17.50 7.59
CA THR A 138 -13.93 -18.05 8.93
C THR A 138 -15.09 -19.04 8.96
N ARG A 139 -15.11 -19.89 9.98
CA ARG A 139 -16.21 -20.80 10.27
C ARG A 139 -17.35 -20.04 10.96
N SER A 140 -18.58 -20.40 10.68
CA SER A 140 -19.77 -19.80 11.32
C SER A 140 -19.83 -20.11 12.82
N ALA A 141 -20.35 -19.17 13.61
CA ALA A 141 -20.43 -19.26 15.06
C ALA A 141 -21.82 -18.91 15.57
N GLU A 142 -22.17 -19.43 16.77
CA GLU A 142 -23.46 -19.18 17.41
C GLU A 142 -23.37 -18.18 18.58
N GLU A 143 -22.28 -18.21 19.35
CA GLU A 143 -22.08 -17.32 20.50
C GLU A 143 -20.59 -17.13 20.82
N GLY A 144 -20.19 -15.89 21.15
CA GLY A 144 -18.82 -15.61 21.56
C GLY A 144 -18.52 -14.14 21.78
N TYR A 145 -17.37 -13.90 22.41
CA TYR A 145 -16.80 -12.55 22.52
C TYR A 145 -15.28 -12.59 22.38
N SER A 146 -14.71 -11.47 21.91
CA SER A 146 -13.28 -11.25 21.88
C SER A 146 -12.97 -9.81 22.28
N VAL A 147 -11.94 -9.63 23.08
CA VAL A 147 -11.42 -8.32 23.47
C VAL A 147 -9.92 -8.33 23.42
N GLY A 148 -9.31 -7.21 23.09
CA GLY A 148 -7.86 -7.10 23.12
C GLY A 148 -7.40 -5.65 23.16
N VAL A 149 -6.18 -5.49 23.68
CA VAL A 149 -5.43 -4.24 23.70
C VAL A 149 -4.02 -4.49 23.20
N ASP A 150 -3.44 -3.47 22.60
CA ASP A 150 -2.06 -3.52 22.08
C ASP A 150 -1.39 -2.18 22.32
N GLY A 151 -0.11 -2.22 22.67
CA GLY A 151 0.73 -1.05 22.76
C GLY A 151 2.16 -1.36 22.35
N LEU A 152 2.75 -0.47 21.56
CA LEU A 152 4.15 -0.47 21.17
C LEU A 152 4.67 0.97 21.26
N SER A 153 5.79 1.19 21.91
CA SER A 153 6.38 2.52 22.06
C SER A 153 7.89 2.46 21.88
N ALA A 154 8.46 3.49 21.26
CA ALA A 154 9.90 3.67 21.29
C ALA A 154 10.35 4.19 22.66
N LEU A 155 11.61 3.90 23.02
CA LEU A 155 12.25 4.34 24.26
C LEU A 155 12.97 5.69 24.10
N THR A 156 13.37 6.02 22.88
CA THR A 156 14.31 7.14 22.60
C THR A 156 13.68 8.25 21.76
N THR A 157 12.50 8.02 21.19
CA THR A 157 11.82 8.98 20.31
C THR A 157 10.31 8.91 20.48
N GLY A 158 9.58 9.90 19.97
CA GLY A 158 8.13 9.94 20.04
C GLY A 158 7.48 9.00 19.03
N PHE A 159 7.43 7.72 19.35
CA PHE A 159 6.75 6.69 18.57
C PHE A 159 5.82 5.89 19.50
N VAL A 160 4.51 5.93 19.26
CA VAL A 160 3.53 5.13 19.98
C VAL A 160 2.48 4.61 19.00
N ASP A 161 2.25 3.31 19.02
CA ASP A 161 1.10 2.65 18.42
C ASP A 161 0.28 1.99 19.53
N ALA A 162 -1.00 2.35 19.62
CA ALA A 162 -1.89 1.77 20.60
C ALA A 162 -3.22 1.39 19.95
N SER A 163 -3.82 0.31 20.39
CA SER A 163 -5.12 -0.11 19.88
C SER A 163 -5.91 -0.95 20.88
N ALA A 164 -7.25 -0.89 20.76
CA ALA A 164 -8.18 -1.70 21.54
C ALA A 164 -9.36 -2.14 20.67
N TYR A 165 -9.86 -3.34 20.92
CA TYR A 165 -11.05 -3.85 20.23
C TYR A 165 -11.93 -4.69 21.16
N GLY A 166 -13.21 -4.77 20.83
CA GLY A 166 -14.17 -5.66 21.45
C GLY A 166 -15.21 -6.13 20.45
N ASN A 167 -15.53 -7.43 20.45
CA ASN A 167 -16.61 -7.99 19.66
C ASN A 167 -17.49 -8.86 20.54
N TYR A 168 -18.81 -8.79 20.36
CA TYR A 168 -19.78 -9.62 21.02
C TYR A 168 -20.78 -10.18 20.01
N THR A 169 -20.93 -11.50 19.99
CA THR A 169 -21.87 -12.22 19.11
C THR A 169 -22.91 -12.97 19.95
N LYS A 170 -24.17 -12.82 19.57
CA LYS A 170 -25.29 -13.60 20.10
C LYS A 170 -26.26 -13.96 18.98
N GLY A 171 -26.40 -15.26 18.70
CA GLY A 171 -27.17 -15.77 17.56
C GLY A 171 -26.68 -15.15 16.25
N LYS A 172 -27.56 -14.54 15.49
CA LYS A 172 -27.24 -13.93 14.20
C LYS A 172 -26.59 -12.53 14.30
N HIS A 173 -26.53 -11.92 15.46
CA HIS A 173 -26.12 -10.54 15.68
C HIS A 173 -24.70 -10.47 16.20
N THR A 174 -23.93 -9.52 15.68
CA THR A 174 -22.59 -9.18 16.20
C THR A 174 -22.45 -7.68 16.32
N LEU A 175 -21.97 -7.22 17.48
CA LEU A 175 -21.55 -5.85 17.74
C LEU A 175 -20.03 -5.83 17.88
N GLY A 176 -19.36 -4.89 17.20
CA GLY A 176 -17.91 -4.69 17.28
C GLY A 176 -17.59 -3.22 17.54
N VAL A 177 -16.59 -2.96 18.36
CA VAL A 177 -16.01 -1.64 18.61
C VAL A 177 -14.51 -1.71 18.44
N GLU A 178 -13.89 -0.66 17.90
CA GLU A 178 -12.46 -0.58 17.61
C GLU A 178 -11.97 0.85 17.84
N TYR A 179 -10.74 0.94 18.37
CA TYR A 179 -10.00 2.19 18.47
C TYR A 179 -8.53 1.95 18.14
N LYS A 180 -7.90 2.86 17.37
CA LYS A 180 -6.47 2.85 17.06
C LYS A 180 -5.91 4.25 17.21
N LEU A 181 -4.73 4.37 17.83
CA LEU A 181 -3.92 5.57 17.94
C LEU A 181 -2.56 5.30 17.28
N GLU A 182 -2.14 6.22 16.43
CA GLU A 182 -0.77 6.35 15.95
C GLU A 182 -0.24 7.71 16.38
N PHE A 183 0.90 7.74 17.05
CA PHE A 183 1.56 8.98 17.45
C PHE A 183 3.02 8.94 17.02
N ARG A 184 3.47 10.02 16.39
CA ARG A 184 4.87 10.24 16.01
C ARG A 184 5.30 11.65 16.41
N ASN A 185 6.53 11.76 16.88
CA ASN A 185 7.15 13.06 17.20
C ASN A 185 8.67 12.94 17.00
N TYR A 186 9.14 13.45 15.88
CA TYR A 186 10.54 13.39 15.46
C TYR A 186 11.13 14.79 15.36
N ASN A 187 12.26 15.05 16.02
CA ASN A 187 12.84 16.40 16.14
C ASN A 187 14.13 16.59 15.34
N ASP A 188 14.71 15.50 14.82
CA ASP A 188 16.00 15.52 14.15
C ASP A 188 15.90 15.05 12.70
N ARG A 189 14.98 15.67 11.94
CA ARG A 189 14.89 15.49 10.50
C ARG A 189 15.73 16.56 9.81
N TYR A 190 16.70 16.12 9.04
CA TYR A 190 17.57 16.95 8.21
C TYR A 190 17.10 16.88 6.75
N TYR A 191 17.19 18.01 6.08
CA TYR A 191 16.84 18.15 4.69
C TYR A 191 17.88 19.00 3.99
N GLU A 192 18.45 18.44 2.93
CA GLU A 192 19.38 19.10 2.02
C GLU A 192 18.77 19.11 0.63
N LYS A 193 18.79 20.24 -0.05
CA LYS A 193 18.28 20.37 -1.42
C LYS A 193 19.17 21.30 -2.21
N HIS A 194 19.61 20.83 -3.37
CA HIS A 194 20.17 21.67 -4.41
C HIS A 194 19.17 21.78 -5.57
N SER A 195 19.03 22.98 -6.13
CA SER A 195 18.31 23.20 -7.38
C SER A 195 18.95 24.28 -8.21
N ASP A 196 19.08 24.05 -9.52
CA ASP A 196 19.59 25.04 -10.48
C ASP A 196 18.63 25.20 -11.66
N TYR A 197 18.55 26.43 -12.17
CA TYR A 197 17.71 26.79 -13.31
C TYR A 197 18.21 28.07 -14.02
N GLU A 198 17.78 28.24 -15.26
CA GLU A 198 18.03 29.46 -16.04
C GLU A 198 16.70 30.17 -16.38
N LEU A 199 16.60 31.44 -16.04
CA LEU A 199 15.45 32.29 -16.34
C LEU A 199 15.91 33.59 -17.03
N SER A 200 15.39 33.83 -18.24
CA SER A 200 15.71 35.03 -19.02
C SER A 200 17.21 35.26 -19.23
N GLY A 201 18.00 34.20 -19.39
CA GLY A 201 19.44 34.25 -19.60
C GLY A 201 20.27 34.47 -18.34
N VAL A 202 19.63 34.48 -17.17
CA VAL A 202 20.28 34.56 -15.83
C VAL A 202 20.24 33.17 -15.17
N ARG A 203 21.37 32.70 -14.66
CA ARG A 203 21.45 31.43 -13.94
C ARG A 203 21.22 31.63 -12.46
N TYR A 204 20.45 30.73 -11.90
CA TYR A 204 20.12 30.68 -10.47
C TYR A 204 20.45 29.31 -9.89
N ALA A 205 20.95 29.32 -8.66
CA ALA A 205 21.08 28.08 -7.87
C ALA A 205 20.62 28.33 -6.43
N ASN A 206 20.06 27.30 -5.82
CA ASN A 206 19.66 27.27 -4.43
C ASN A 206 20.31 26.04 -3.76
N ASP A 207 21.09 26.26 -2.70
CA ASP A 207 21.61 25.23 -1.83
C ASP A 207 20.99 25.39 -0.43
N GLN A 208 20.02 24.56 -0.14
CA GLN A 208 19.22 24.63 1.07
C GLN A 208 19.62 23.54 2.03
N GLU A 209 19.84 23.91 3.29
CA GLU A 209 20.01 23.00 4.40
C GLU A 209 19.02 23.38 5.53
N SER A 210 18.26 22.43 6.03
CA SER A 210 17.33 22.69 7.12
C SER A 210 17.25 21.54 8.11
N LYS A 211 17.02 21.90 9.36
CA LYS A 211 16.65 20.97 10.43
C LYS A 211 15.18 21.20 10.78
N SER A 212 14.44 20.12 10.95
CA SER A 212 13.01 20.18 11.22
C SER A 212 12.58 19.16 12.27
N GLY A 213 11.54 19.52 13.01
CA GLY A 213 10.74 18.60 13.80
C GLY A 213 9.36 18.45 13.19
N PHE A 214 8.81 17.24 13.27
CA PHE A 214 7.42 17.01 12.90
C PHE A 214 6.75 16.04 13.88
N SER A 215 5.47 16.26 14.10
CA SER A 215 4.64 15.39 14.92
C SER A 215 3.29 15.17 14.26
N TYR A 216 2.74 13.99 14.47
CA TYR A 216 1.34 13.72 14.14
C TYR A 216 0.71 12.73 15.12
N ASN A 217 -0.61 12.84 15.25
CA ASN A 217 -1.44 11.81 15.84
C ASN A 217 -2.63 11.51 14.92
N VAL A 218 -2.93 10.22 14.82
CA VAL A 218 -4.08 9.70 14.06
C VAL A 218 -4.91 8.88 15.01
N HIS A 219 -6.17 9.27 15.17
CA HIS A 219 -7.17 8.54 15.96
C HIS A 219 -8.20 7.93 15.01
N ASN A 220 -8.38 6.63 15.08
CA ASN A 220 -9.41 5.90 14.34
C ASN A 220 -10.34 5.19 15.33
N ALA A 221 -11.62 5.52 15.28
CA ALA A 221 -12.66 4.86 16.07
C ALA A 221 -13.75 4.31 15.16
N SER A 222 -14.28 3.13 15.46
CA SER A 222 -15.42 2.60 14.71
C SER A 222 -16.34 1.71 15.56
N VAL A 223 -17.61 1.69 15.18
CA VAL A 223 -18.64 0.77 15.69
C VAL A 223 -19.24 0.04 14.51
N ARG A 224 -19.40 -1.26 14.65
CA ARG A 224 -19.93 -2.15 13.63
C ARG A 224 -21.06 -3.00 14.21
N TYR A 225 -22.19 -3.04 13.51
CA TYR A 225 -23.25 -3.99 13.72
C TYR A 225 -23.41 -4.88 12.50
N SER A 226 -23.57 -6.18 12.72
CA SER A 226 -23.83 -7.14 11.65
C SER A 226 -24.91 -8.13 12.05
N ALA A 227 -25.68 -8.59 11.05
CA ALA A 227 -26.64 -9.69 11.18
C ALA A 227 -26.40 -10.68 10.04
N VAL A 228 -26.09 -11.93 10.41
CA VAL A 228 -25.75 -13.01 9.46
C VAL A 228 -26.74 -14.17 9.64
N VAL A 229 -27.45 -14.51 8.57
CA VAL A 229 -28.26 -15.74 8.48
C VAL A 229 -27.65 -16.62 7.39
N PRO A 230 -26.94 -17.71 7.76
CA PRO A 230 -26.28 -18.59 6.81
C PRO A 230 -27.20 -19.02 5.68
N GLN A 231 -26.70 -19.04 4.46
CA GLN A 231 -27.41 -19.41 3.22
C GLN A 231 -28.65 -18.53 2.88
N ASN A 232 -28.85 -17.41 3.56
CA ASN A 232 -29.97 -16.50 3.32
C ASN A 232 -29.50 -15.07 3.06
N TYR A 233 -29.05 -14.33 4.10
CA TYR A 233 -28.60 -12.95 3.96
C TYR A 233 -27.46 -12.59 4.91
N ASN A 234 -26.71 -11.57 4.49
CA ASN A 234 -25.74 -10.83 5.32
C ASN A 234 -26.11 -9.34 5.31
N PHE A 235 -26.06 -8.73 6.47
CA PHE A 235 -26.26 -7.29 6.65
C PHE A 235 -25.15 -6.74 7.54
N GLN A 236 -24.63 -5.56 7.22
CA GLN A 236 -23.65 -4.85 8.04
C GLN A 236 -23.82 -3.36 7.93
N VAL A 237 -23.68 -2.69 9.07
CA VAL A 237 -23.50 -1.23 9.19
C VAL A 237 -22.21 -1.01 9.96
N LYS A 238 -21.31 -0.18 9.43
CA LYS A 238 -20.11 0.30 10.13
C LYS A 238 -20.11 1.81 10.09
N ALA A 239 -20.06 2.44 11.28
CA ALA A 239 -19.83 3.86 11.43
C ALA A 239 -18.44 4.08 12.01
N GLY A 240 -17.68 4.99 11.44
CA GLY A 240 -16.32 5.28 11.87
C GLY A 240 -16.02 6.76 11.83
N MET A 241 -14.96 7.13 12.53
CA MET A 241 -14.41 8.48 12.56
C MET A 241 -12.89 8.41 12.60
N GLU A 242 -12.25 9.18 11.74
CA GLU A 242 -10.83 9.41 11.72
C GLU A 242 -10.54 10.87 12.03
N LEU A 243 -9.56 11.11 12.88
CA LEU A 243 -9.06 12.44 13.21
C LEU A 243 -7.55 12.40 13.04
N LEU A 244 -6.99 13.37 12.31
CA LEU A 244 -5.56 13.59 12.19
C LEU A 244 -5.22 15.01 12.61
N ASN A 245 -4.18 15.14 13.43
CA ASN A 245 -3.46 16.39 13.64
C ASN A 245 -2.00 16.16 13.29
N ARG A 246 -1.44 17.05 12.48
CA ARG A 246 -0.03 17.04 12.09
C ARG A 246 0.54 18.43 12.21
N SER A 247 1.72 18.54 12.78
CA SER A 247 2.48 19.79 12.83
C SER A 247 3.94 19.54 12.50
N ALA A 248 4.55 20.54 11.85
CA ALA A 248 5.98 20.54 11.57
C ALA A 248 6.52 21.96 11.76
N HIS A 249 7.78 22.04 12.10
CA HIS A 249 8.55 23.30 12.12
C HIS A 249 9.93 23.05 11.53
N SER A 250 10.44 24.02 10.81
CA SER A 250 11.77 23.95 10.20
C SER A 250 12.51 25.28 10.33
N ASN A 251 13.83 25.20 10.49
CA ASN A 251 14.73 26.32 10.38
C ASN A 251 15.92 25.89 9.51
N GLY A 252 16.41 26.79 8.69
CA GLY A 252 17.46 26.45 7.75
C GLY A 252 18.13 27.68 7.14
N ILE A 253 19.02 27.39 6.23
CA ILE A 253 19.75 28.37 5.41
C ILE A 253 19.57 28.01 3.95
N ASN A 254 19.65 29.03 3.08
CA ASN A 254 19.71 28.88 1.63
C ASN A 254 20.86 29.75 1.10
N LEU A 255 21.80 29.13 0.40
CA LEU A 255 22.78 29.85 -0.41
C LEU A 255 22.14 30.10 -1.77
N PHE A 256 21.64 31.31 -1.97
CA PHE A 256 21.01 31.71 -3.23
C PHE A 256 22.07 32.34 -4.13
N THR A 257 22.31 31.73 -5.26
CA THR A 257 23.28 32.21 -6.27
C THR A 257 22.54 32.72 -7.48
N GLN A 258 22.86 33.96 -7.87
CA GLN A 258 22.44 34.57 -9.13
C GLN A 258 23.68 34.93 -9.93
N GLU A 259 23.91 34.24 -11.05
CA GLU A 259 25.14 34.28 -11.82
C GLU A 259 26.38 33.99 -10.95
N THR A 260 27.14 34.97 -10.57
CA THR A 260 28.31 34.89 -9.69
C THR A 260 28.08 35.52 -8.31
N THR A 261 26.89 36.07 -8.08
CA THR A 261 26.55 36.69 -6.79
C THR A 261 25.90 35.69 -5.87
N VAL A 262 26.46 35.51 -4.68
CA VAL A 262 25.93 34.64 -3.65
C VAL A 262 25.34 35.48 -2.54
N SER A 263 24.09 35.21 -2.17
CA SER A 263 23.43 35.74 -0.97
C SER A 263 23.08 34.61 0.02
N HIS A 264 23.20 34.92 1.28
CA HIS A 264 22.86 33.99 2.37
C HIS A 264 21.48 34.32 2.89
N HIS A 265 20.56 33.39 2.81
CA HIS A 265 19.22 33.54 3.31
C HIS A 265 18.97 32.64 4.51
N THR A 266 18.13 33.09 5.42
CA THR A 266 17.60 32.29 6.53
C THR A 266 16.18 31.84 6.20
N LEU A 267 15.88 30.58 6.46
CA LEU A 267 14.60 29.96 6.24
C LEU A 267 13.91 29.64 7.56
N SER A 268 12.59 29.85 7.62
CA SER A 268 11.75 29.37 8.73
C SER A 268 10.40 28.89 8.20
N GLY A 269 9.97 27.75 8.68
CA GLY A 269 8.68 27.16 8.30
C GLY A 269 7.91 26.61 9.48
N LYS A 270 6.58 26.75 9.44
CA LYS A 270 5.63 26.08 10.32
C LYS A 270 4.48 25.55 9.49
N ASN A 271 4.10 24.31 9.76
CA ASN A 271 2.96 23.68 9.10
C ASN A 271 2.04 23.06 10.14
N HIS A 272 0.75 23.22 9.95
CA HIS A 272 -0.28 22.57 10.77
C HIS A 272 -1.41 22.07 9.89
N ASP A 273 -1.64 20.74 9.93
CA ASP A 273 -2.72 20.09 9.20
C ASP A 273 -3.66 19.41 10.19
N HIS A 274 -4.93 19.61 9.98
CA HIS A 274 -5.99 18.95 10.74
C HIS A 274 -7.08 18.45 9.81
N TRP A 275 -7.56 17.22 10.02
CA TRP A 275 -8.78 16.76 9.39
C TRP A 275 -9.63 15.88 10.30
N LEU A 276 -10.93 15.93 10.05
CA LEU A 276 -11.95 15.09 10.65
C LEU A 276 -12.70 14.36 9.53
N ARG A 277 -12.84 13.04 9.63
CA ARG A 277 -13.53 12.19 8.65
C ARG A 277 -14.53 11.25 9.31
N PRO A 278 -15.82 11.60 9.46
CA PRO A 278 -16.88 10.63 9.66
C PRO A 278 -17.12 9.82 8.38
N LYS A 279 -17.39 8.52 8.56
CA LYS A 279 -17.66 7.56 7.48
C LYS A 279 -18.75 6.58 7.90
N VAL A 280 -19.62 6.22 6.96
CA VAL A 280 -20.64 5.17 7.13
C VAL A 280 -20.54 4.20 5.96
N ASP A 281 -20.54 2.90 6.24
CA ASP A 281 -20.53 1.80 5.27
C ASP A 281 -21.70 0.86 5.54
N LEU A 282 -22.58 0.72 4.54
CA LEU A 282 -23.76 -0.12 4.56
C LEU A 282 -23.57 -1.25 3.56
N TYR A 283 -23.75 -2.48 4.00
CA TYR A 283 -23.67 -3.66 3.15
C TYR A 283 -24.88 -4.57 3.37
N PHE A 284 -25.40 -5.09 2.27
CA PHE A 284 -26.45 -6.11 2.27
C PHE A 284 -26.18 -7.11 1.15
N SER A 285 -26.30 -8.41 1.43
CA SER A 285 -26.37 -9.45 0.40
C SER A 285 -27.46 -10.44 0.72
N LYS A 286 -28.08 -10.98 -0.32
CA LYS A 286 -29.16 -11.99 -0.22
C LYS A 286 -29.00 -13.06 -1.30
N LYS A 287 -29.11 -14.32 -0.88
CA LYS A 287 -29.25 -15.44 -1.81
C LYS A 287 -30.67 -15.50 -2.38
N LEU A 288 -30.77 -15.46 -3.70
CA LEU A 288 -32.02 -15.56 -4.45
C LEU A 288 -32.22 -16.98 -4.97
N GLY A 289 -32.18 -17.98 -4.06
CA GLY A 289 -32.21 -19.39 -4.40
C GLY A 289 -30.86 -20.08 -4.24
N LYS A 290 -30.61 -21.17 -5.00
CA LYS A 290 -29.38 -21.99 -4.87
C LYS A 290 -28.20 -21.47 -5.70
N ARG A 291 -28.46 -20.69 -6.76
CA ARG A 291 -27.47 -20.30 -7.76
C ARG A 291 -27.23 -18.81 -7.85
N ASP A 292 -28.12 -18.00 -7.31
CA ASP A 292 -28.12 -16.55 -7.48
C ASP A 292 -27.90 -15.85 -6.16
N GLU A 293 -27.15 -14.75 -6.21
CA GLU A 293 -26.92 -13.87 -5.08
C GLU A 293 -26.87 -12.41 -5.54
N LEU A 294 -27.60 -11.56 -4.85
CA LEU A 294 -27.55 -10.10 -5.01
C LEU A 294 -26.79 -9.49 -3.87
N SER A 295 -25.90 -8.53 -4.14
CA SER A 295 -25.15 -7.77 -3.17
C SER A 295 -25.26 -6.27 -3.45
N VAL A 296 -25.38 -5.48 -2.38
CA VAL A 296 -25.42 -4.01 -2.43
C VAL A 296 -24.47 -3.47 -1.39
N ASN A 297 -23.69 -2.45 -1.76
CA ASN A 297 -22.84 -1.72 -0.85
C ASN A 297 -22.96 -0.21 -1.09
N VAL A 298 -23.13 0.56 -0.03
CA VAL A 298 -23.16 2.01 -0.08
C VAL A 298 -22.24 2.56 1.00
N VAL A 299 -21.32 3.45 0.59
CA VAL A 299 -20.36 4.10 1.50
C VAL A 299 -20.48 5.61 1.33
N GLY A 300 -20.51 6.33 2.44
CA GLY A 300 -20.47 7.78 2.47
C GLY A 300 -19.43 8.29 3.46
N SER A 301 -18.73 9.37 3.11
CA SER A 301 -17.82 10.07 3.99
C SER A 301 -17.86 11.58 3.78
N TYR A 302 -17.42 12.28 4.80
CA TYR A 302 -17.21 13.71 4.79
C TYR A 302 -15.82 14.01 5.35
N TYR A 303 -15.03 14.83 4.65
CA TYR A 303 -13.80 15.38 5.19
C TYR A 303 -13.97 16.87 5.43
N ASN A 304 -13.50 17.32 6.58
CA ASN A 304 -13.27 18.71 6.89
C ASN A 304 -11.77 18.86 7.19
N THR A 305 -11.05 19.49 6.28
CA THR A 305 -9.59 19.64 6.33
C THR A 305 -9.23 21.10 6.46
N THR A 306 -8.31 21.41 7.36
CA THR A 306 -7.63 22.72 7.44
C THR A 306 -6.13 22.48 7.33
N LYS A 307 -5.45 23.35 6.59
CA LYS A 307 -4.00 23.35 6.45
C LYS A 307 -3.48 24.78 6.54
N GLU A 308 -2.61 25.02 7.50
CA GLU A 308 -1.94 26.29 7.71
C GLU A 308 -0.45 26.07 7.45
N ASN A 309 0.15 26.92 6.62
CA ASN A 309 1.57 26.84 6.30
C ASN A 309 2.18 28.23 6.31
N LEU A 310 3.06 28.51 7.27
CA LEU A 310 3.85 29.72 7.34
C LEU A 310 5.25 29.40 6.80
N SER A 311 5.66 30.08 5.74
CA SER A 311 6.97 29.94 5.13
C SER A 311 7.63 31.31 4.95
N LYS A 312 8.83 31.47 5.49
CA LYS A 312 9.57 32.74 5.44
C LYS A 312 11.01 32.51 4.99
N GLU A 313 11.47 33.44 4.15
CA GLU A 313 12.85 33.55 3.70
C GLU A 313 13.29 35.00 3.73
N TRP A 314 14.43 35.29 4.32
CA TRP A 314 15.01 36.63 4.36
C TRP A 314 16.53 36.59 4.20
N GLU A 315 17.09 37.63 3.59
CA GLU A 315 18.54 37.77 3.51
C GLU A 315 19.13 37.94 4.91
N THR A 316 20.09 37.11 5.27
CA THR A 316 20.61 37.01 6.66
C THR A 316 21.32 38.29 7.10
N ALA A 317 22.08 38.96 6.18
CA ALA A 317 22.86 40.13 6.50
C ALA A 317 22.01 41.41 6.63
N THR A 318 21.09 41.63 5.71
CA THR A 318 20.28 42.83 5.62
C THR A 318 18.94 42.74 6.32
N GLN A 319 18.50 41.53 6.66
CA GLN A 319 17.16 41.20 7.17
C GLN A 319 16.05 41.57 6.17
N GLN A 320 16.40 41.79 4.89
CA GLN A 320 15.44 42.05 3.83
C GLN A 320 14.60 40.82 3.58
N ASN A 321 13.26 40.98 3.58
CA ASN A 321 12.34 39.93 3.26
C ASN A 321 12.47 39.54 1.78
N VAL A 322 12.72 38.26 1.52
CA VAL A 322 12.72 37.65 0.18
C VAL A 322 11.39 37.02 -0.11
N TYR A 323 10.80 36.36 0.92
CA TYR A 323 9.56 35.62 0.79
C TYR A 323 8.88 35.46 2.16
N ASP A 324 7.57 35.72 2.22
CA ASP A 324 6.76 35.54 3.42
C ASP A 324 5.35 35.11 2.99
N ASP A 325 5.05 33.83 3.15
CA ASP A 325 3.75 33.23 2.79
C ASP A 325 3.05 32.71 4.06
N ASP A 326 1.86 33.21 4.29
CA ASP A 326 0.92 32.76 5.33
C ASP A 326 -0.28 32.11 4.63
N MET A 327 -0.14 30.81 4.33
CA MET A 327 -1.16 30.03 3.62
C MET A 327 -2.18 29.45 4.60
N ASP A 328 -3.46 29.72 4.34
CA ASP A 328 -4.62 29.09 4.99
C ASP A 328 -5.46 28.38 3.92
N LEU A 329 -5.60 27.06 4.02
CA LEU A 329 -6.37 26.22 3.11
C LEU A 329 -7.47 25.50 3.88
N LYS A 330 -8.72 25.67 3.43
CA LYS A 330 -9.90 24.96 3.96
C LYS A 330 -10.53 24.12 2.87
N VAL A 331 -10.69 22.83 3.12
CA VAL A 331 -11.28 21.89 2.17
C VAL A 331 -12.43 21.13 2.80
N LYS A 332 -13.60 21.18 2.16
CA LYS A 332 -14.77 20.34 2.49
C LYS A 332 -14.97 19.35 1.37
N GLN A 333 -14.83 18.06 1.69
CA GLN A 333 -14.99 16.99 0.72
C GLN A 333 -16.13 16.06 1.13
N ARG A 334 -17.07 15.84 0.21
CA ARG A 334 -18.18 14.90 0.36
C ARG A 334 -17.99 13.78 -0.65
N GLY A 335 -17.92 12.55 -0.18
CA GLY A 335 -17.73 11.39 -1.05
C GLY A 335 -18.82 10.34 -0.81
N TRP A 336 -19.31 9.72 -1.87
CA TRP A 336 -20.16 8.55 -1.76
C TRP A 336 -19.87 7.55 -2.88
N VAL A 337 -20.11 6.28 -2.59
CA VAL A 337 -19.98 5.16 -3.53
C VAL A 337 -21.18 4.24 -3.35
N GLY A 338 -21.79 3.85 -4.44
CA GLY A 338 -22.84 2.82 -4.49
C GLY A 338 -22.46 1.73 -5.48
N GLU A 339 -22.64 0.48 -5.07
CA GLU A 339 -22.43 -0.68 -5.96
C GLU A 339 -23.51 -1.72 -5.75
N VAL A 340 -24.01 -2.26 -6.88
CA VAL A 340 -24.93 -3.39 -6.93
C VAL A 340 -24.29 -4.47 -7.79
N ALA A 341 -24.25 -5.70 -7.30
CA ALA A 341 -23.69 -6.82 -8.05
C ALA A 341 -24.57 -8.08 -7.91
N HIS A 342 -24.67 -8.79 -9.01
CA HIS A 342 -25.33 -10.09 -9.12
C HIS A 342 -24.29 -11.16 -9.42
N THR A 343 -24.38 -12.29 -8.74
CA THR A 343 -23.57 -13.48 -8.96
C THR A 343 -24.49 -14.63 -9.36
N HIS A 344 -24.20 -15.28 -10.50
CA HIS A 344 -24.88 -16.51 -10.92
C HIS A 344 -23.89 -17.67 -11.00
N GLN A 345 -24.24 -18.82 -10.40
CA GLN A 345 -23.42 -20.03 -10.39
C GLN A 345 -23.89 -20.98 -11.50
N PHE A 346 -23.08 -21.13 -12.56
CA PHE A 346 -23.24 -22.15 -13.59
C PHE A 346 -22.54 -23.46 -13.20
N THR A 347 -22.82 -24.52 -13.96
CA THR A 347 -22.10 -25.81 -13.80
C THR A 347 -20.61 -25.70 -14.14
N ILE A 348 -20.25 -24.85 -15.11
CA ILE A 348 -18.89 -24.68 -15.65
C ILE A 348 -18.15 -23.49 -15.04
N GLY A 349 -18.79 -22.70 -14.19
CA GLY A 349 -18.17 -21.50 -13.63
C GLY A 349 -19.18 -20.57 -12.98
N LYS A 350 -18.74 -19.34 -12.75
CA LYS A 350 -19.46 -18.31 -12.04
C LYS A 350 -19.41 -17.00 -12.82
N LEU A 351 -20.57 -16.39 -13.02
CA LEU A 351 -20.70 -15.06 -13.61
C LEU A 351 -20.97 -14.03 -12.53
N ASN A 352 -20.14 -13.00 -12.47
CA ASN A 352 -20.32 -11.82 -11.61
C ASN A 352 -20.60 -10.62 -12.52
N SER A 353 -21.70 -9.93 -12.31
CA SER A 353 -22.02 -8.71 -13.06
C SER A 353 -22.41 -7.61 -12.07
N GLY A 354 -21.98 -6.39 -12.31
CA GLY A 354 -22.27 -5.31 -11.38
C GLY A 354 -22.16 -3.92 -12.00
N TYR A 355 -22.74 -2.97 -11.29
CA TYR A 355 -22.65 -1.55 -11.58
C TYR A 355 -22.22 -0.82 -10.34
N ARG A 356 -21.16 -0.01 -10.47
CA ARG A 356 -20.60 0.84 -9.42
C ARG A 356 -20.60 2.30 -9.88
N ILE A 357 -21.02 3.18 -8.99
CA ILE A 357 -20.91 4.63 -9.16
C ILE A 357 -20.22 5.23 -7.93
N SER A 358 -19.30 6.14 -8.16
CA SER A 358 -18.65 6.93 -7.11
C SER A 358 -18.69 8.40 -7.48
N SER A 359 -18.97 9.26 -6.51
CA SER A 359 -18.93 10.70 -6.71
C SER A 359 -18.23 11.36 -5.53
N THR A 360 -17.39 12.35 -5.82
CA THR A 360 -16.66 13.16 -4.85
C THR A 360 -16.83 14.62 -5.22
N PHE A 361 -17.26 15.43 -4.26
CA PHE A 361 -17.44 16.87 -4.37
C PHE A 361 -16.45 17.52 -3.42
N ILE A 362 -15.66 18.46 -3.91
CA ILE A 362 -14.61 19.16 -3.16
C ILE A 362 -14.86 20.65 -3.30
N ASP A 363 -15.07 21.29 -2.17
CA ASP A 363 -15.12 22.75 -2.03
C ASP A 363 -13.78 23.19 -1.43
N ASN A 364 -13.07 24.11 -2.05
CA ASN A 364 -11.72 24.51 -1.69
C ASN A 364 -11.66 26.05 -1.56
N ASP A 365 -11.17 26.52 -0.40
CA ASP A 365 -10.88 27.92 -0.12
C ASP A 365 -9.39 28.04 0.25
N LEU A 366 -8.61 28.75 -0.56
CA LEU A 366 -7.19 29.03 -0.34
C LEU A 366 -6.96 30.51 -0.18
N ARG A 367 -6.16 30.88 0.82
CA ARG A 367 -5.52 32.20 0.96
C ARG A 367 -4.01 32.00 1.11
N ASN A 368 -3.23 32.68 0.31
CA ASN A 368 -1.77 32.67 0.40
C ASN A 368 -1.17 33.96 -0.21
N LEU A 369 0.15 34.01 -0.37
CA LEU A 369 0.86 35.15 -0.96
C LEU A 369 0.37 35.49 -2.40
N ALA A 370 -0.08 34.51 -3.18
CA ALA A 370 -0.61 34.70 -4.52
C ALA A 370 -2.04 35.29 -4.52
N GLY A 371 -2.71 35.36 -3.36
CA GLY A 371 -4.06 35.90 -3.19
C GLY A 371 -5.06 34.91 -2.60
N THR A 372 -6.34 35.12 -2.89
CA THR A 372 -7.43 34.27 -2.45
C THR A 372 -8.03 33.56 -3.65
N SER A 373 -8.17 32.26 -3.57
CA SER A 373 -8.77 31.40 -4.59
C SER A 373 -9.81 30.48 -3.96
N ALA A 374 -10.98 30.38 -4.59
CA ALA A 374 -12.01 29.41 -4.23
C ALA A 374 -12.46 28.67 -5.49
N TYR A 375 -12.52 27.35 -5.43
CA TYR A 375 -13.02 26.56 -6.55
C TYR A 375 -13.59 25.22 -6.12
N ASP A 376 -14.48 24.69 -6.95
CA ASP A 376 -15.15 23.42 -6.75
C ASP A 376 -14.63 22.40 -7.77
N VAL A 377 -14.44 21.18 -7.29
CA VAL A 377 -14.10 20.03 -8.15
C VAL A 377 -15.08 18.90 -7.90
N THR A 378 -15.59 18.34 -8.98
CA THR A 378 -16.46 17.16 -8.93
C THR A 378 -15.87 16.03 -9.75
N TYR A 379 -15.79 14.85 -9.15
CA TYR A 379 -15.39 13.61 -9.81
C TYR A 379 -16.54 12.64 -9.76
N THR A 380 -16.93 12.09 -10.92
CA THR A 380 -17.89 10.99 -10.97
C THR A 380 -17.35 9.89 -11.87
N ASN A 381 -17.20 8.69 -11.29
CA ASN A 381 -16.80 7.51 -12.01
C ASN A 381 -17.91 6.47 -11.94
N GLN A 382 -18.29 5.94 -13.11
CA GLN A 382 -19.25 4.86 -13.24
C GLN A 382 -18.56 3.66 -13.88
N TYR A 383 -18.82 2.48 -13.39
CA TYR A 383 -18.19 1.25 -13.86
C TYR A 383 -19.24 0.13 -13.97
N LEU A 384 -19.53 -0.25 -15.19
CA LEU A 384 -20.33 -1.43 -15.50
C LEU A 384 -19.38 -2.59 -15.83
N TYR A 385 -19.58 -3.74 -15.22
CA TYR A 385 -18.70 -4.88 -15.45
C TYR A 385 -19.44 -6.22 -15.46
N THR A 386 -18.85 -7.16 -16.18
CA THR A 386 -19.19 -8.59 -16.11
C THR A 386 -17.91 -9.42 -16.14
N GLU A 387 -17.85 -10.46 -15.34
CA GLU A 387 -16.67 -11.34 -15.18
C GLU A 387 -17.13 -12.79 -15.09
N PHE A 388 -16.62 -13.64 -15.97
CA PHE A 388 -16.81 -15.08 -15.90
C PHE A 388 -15.55 -15.78 -15.43
N VAL A 389 -15.68 -16.61 -14.38
CA VAL A 389 -14.57 -17.36 -13.77
C VAL A 389 -14.93 -18.84 -13.80
N GLY A 390 -14.02 -19.67 -14.31
CA GLY A 390 -14.24 -21.10 -14.37
C GLY A 390 -12.96 -21.92 -14.43
N LYS A 391 -13.14 -23.24 -14.31
CA LYS A 391 -12.08 -24.25 -14.45
C LYS A 391 -12.64 -25.44 -15.22
N LYS A 392 -11.85 -25.97 -16.18
CA LYS A 392 -12.15 -27.21 -16.90
C LYS A 392 -10.87 -28.03 -16.97
N ALA A 393 -10.86 -29.20 -16.31
CA ALA A 393 -9.66 -30.00 -16.11
C ALA A 393 -8.52 -29.14 -15.52
N ASN A 394 -7.35 -29.12 -16.14
CA ASN A 394 -6.20 -28.33 -15.70
C ASN A 394 -6.21 -26.89 -16.22
N PHE A 395 -7.18 -26.53 -17.06
CA PHE A 395 -7.28 -25.19 -17.62
C PHE A 395 -8.21 -24.32 -16.76
N MET A 396 -7.72 -23.17 -16.35
CA MET A 396 -8.39 -22.16 -15.56
C MET A 396 -8.55 -20.89 -16.38
N TYR A 397 -9.71 -20.24 -16.27
CA TYR A 397 -9.98 -19.02 -17.03
C TYR A 397 -10.80 -18.03 -16.22
N ARG A 398 -10.47 -16.76 -16.41
CA ARG A 398 -11.24 -15.60 -16.01
C ARG A 398 -11.24 -14.63 -17.17
N ALA A 399 -12.40 -14.20 -17.62
CA ALA A 399 -12.58 -13.18 -18.63
C ALA A 399 -13.54 -12.13 -18.11
N SER A 400 -13.12 -10.87 -18.14
CA SER A 400 -13.92 -9.72 -17.72
C SER A 400 -14.04 -8.73 -18.86
N ALA A 401 -15.22 -8.14 -18.99
CA ALA A 401 -15.48 -6.98 -19.80
C ALA A 401 -16.07 -5.88 -18.90
N GLY A 402 -15.52 -4.69 -18.99
CA GLY A 402 -16.00 -3.54 -18.25
C GLY A 402 -16.10 -2.31 -19.13
N LEU A 403 -16.93 -1.37 -18.74
CA LEU A 403 -17.04 -0.05 -19.34
C LEU A 403 -16.98 1.00 -18.23
N THR A 404 -15.92 1.82 -18.26
CA THR A 404 -15.73 2.92 -17.31
C THR A 404 -16.13 4.23 -17.96
N HIS A 405 -17.00 4.99 -17.29
CA HIS A 405 -17.33 6.36 -17.63
C HIS A 405 -16.76 7.29 -16.56
N THR A 406 -15.89 8.20 -16.97
CA THR A 406 -15.30 9.23 -16.11
C THR A 406 -15.90 10.58 -16.47
N HIS A 407 -16.33 11.34 -15.47
CA HIS A 407 -16.80 12.72 -15.62
C HIS A 407 -16.16 13.57 -14.51
N ASN A 408 -15.21 14.41 -14.87
CA ASN A 408 -14.51 15.33 -13.97
C ASN A 408 -14.88 16.76 -14.36
N ARG A 409 -15.26 17.57 -13.38
CA ARG A 409 -15.55 18.99 -13.55
C ARG A 409 -14.71 19.80 -12.58
N SER A 410 -13.95 20.73 -13.08
CA SER A 410 -13.25 21.78 -12.33
C SER A 410 -13.88 23.16 -12.64
N ALA A 411 -13.36 24.23 -12.05
CA ALA A 411 -13.81 25.60 -12.35
C ALA A 411 -13.61 25.96 -13.83
N GLU A 412 -12.56 25.46 -14.48
CA GLU A 412 -12.12 25.86 -15.82
C GLU A 412 -12.45 24.83 -16.90
N ASN A 413 -12.67 23.57 -16.56
CA ASN A 413 -12.82 22.51 -17.56
C ASN A 413 -13.76 21.40 -17.10
N THR A 414 -14.38 20.75 -18.09
CA THR A 414 -15.16 19.52 -17.90
C THR A 414 -14.61 18.46 -18.83
N PHE A 415 -14.17 17.35 -18.26
CA PHE A 415 -13.65 16.19 -18.98
C PHE A 415 -14.59 15.00 -18.84
N THR A 416 -14.92 14.36 -19.96
CA THR A 416 -15.77 13.15 -20.01
C THR A 416 -15.13 12.14 -20.93
N GLU A 417 -15.06 10.88 -20.47
CA GLU A 417 -14.46 9.79 -21.25
C GLU A 417 -15.15 8.46 -20.95
N TRP A 418 -15.30 7.62 -22.01
CA TRP A 418 -15.72 6.23 -21.92
C TRP A 418 -14.55 5.33 -22.30
N VAL A 419 -14.23 4.37 -21.45
CA VAL A 419 -13.12 3.44 -21.66
C VAL A 419 -13.58 2.01 -21.47
N PHE A 420 -13.35 1.18 -22.50
CA PHE A 420 -13.53 -0.26 -22.40
C PHE A 420 -12.37 -0.88 -21.60
N THR A 421 -12.68 -1.71 -20.59
CA THR A 421 -11.72 -2.23 -19.62
C THR A 421 -11.73 -3.77 -19.60
N PRO A 422 -11.10 -4.42 -20.60
CA PRO A 422 -10.99 -5.87 -20.65
C PRO A 422 -9.96 -6.37 -19.63
N LYS A 423 -10.22 -7.58 -19.08
CA LYS A 423 -9.25 -8.32 -18.27
C LYS A 423 -9.36 -9.81 -18.58
N VAL A 424 -8.23 -10.44 -18.81
CA VAL A 424 -8.13 -11.88 -19.08
C VAL A 424 -7.07 -12.50 -18.18
N VAL A 425 -7.42 -13.62 -17.57
CA VAL A 425 -6.48 -14.49 -16.84
C VAL A 425 -6.68 -15.91 -17.35
N LEU A 426 -5.62 -16.50 -17.89
CA LEU A 426 -5.60 -17.88 -18.35
C LEU A 426 -4.58 -18.65 -17.56
N GLY A 427 -4.96 -19.74 -16.93
CA GLY A 427 -4.08 -20.56 -16.11
C GLY A 427 -4.08 -22.01 -16.55
N TYR A 428 -2.95 -22.67 -16.41
CA TYR A 428 -2.80 -24.09 -16.67
C TYR A 428 -1.98 -24.77 -15.57
N GLU A 429 -2.55 -25.80 -14.96
CA GLU A 429 -1.85 -26.66 -13.99
C GLU A 429 -0.99 -27.66 -14.74
N LEU A 430 0.34 -27.45 -14.71
CA LEU A 430 1.32 -28.37 -15.32
C LEU A 430 1.46 -29.65 -14.51
N ALA A 431 1.44 -29.53 -13.18
CA ALA A 431 1.47 -30.59 -12.20
C ALA A 431 0.78 -30.11 -10.90
N ASN A 432 0.62 -30.99 -9.91
CA ASN A 432 -0.01 -30.64 -8.64
C ASN A 432 0.65 -29.47 -7.90
N ASN A 433 1.92 -29.21 -8.19
CA ASN A 433 2.75 -28.19 -7.53
C ASN A 433 3.32 -27.15 -8.52
N GLN A 434 2.86 -27.14 -9.77
CA GLN A 434 3.33 -26.23 -10.81
C GLN A 434 2.17 -25.66 -11.61
N SER A 435 2.18 -24.36 -11.86
CA SER A 435 1.20 -23.72 -12.72
C SER A 435 1.79 -22.60 -13.56
N LEU A 436 1.24 -22.40 -14.74
CA LEU A 436 1.45 -21.23 -15.59
C LEU A 436 0.18 -20.38 -15.59
N ARG A 437 0.34 -19.05 -15.60
CA ARG A 437 -0.78 -18.13 -15.68
C ARG A 437 -0.41 -16.88 -16.45
N LEU A 438 -1.12 -16.63 -17.54
CA LEU A 438 -1.08 -15.38 -18.30
C LEU A 438 -2.15 -14.44 -17.75
N THR A 439 -1.78 -13.20 -17.51
CA THR A 439 -2.70 -12.12 -17.13
C THR A 439 -2.48 -10.93 -18.03
N SER A 440 -3.58 -10.32 -18.49
CA SER A 440 -3.56 -9.08 -19.25
C SER A 440 -4.77 -8.24 -18.90
N TYR A 441 -4.58 -6.91 -18.74
CA TYR A 441 -5.68 -5.99 -18.49
C TYR A 441 -5.40 -4.58 -19.02
N TYR A 442 -6.48 -3.81 -19.21
CA TYR A 442 -6.46 -2.42 -19.58
C TYR A 442 -7.44 -1.63 -18.72
N VAL A 443 -6.97 -0.55 -18.06
CA VAL A 443 -7.77 0.26 -17.14
C VAL A 443 -7.41 1.73 -17.23
N PRO A 444 -8.41 2.66 -17.13
CA PRO A 444 -8.14 4.08 -16.98
C PRO A 444 -7.87 4.43 -15.50
N ARG A 445 -7.15 5.53 -15.29
CA ARG A 445 -6.96 6.16 -13.99
C ARG A 445 -7.15 7.67 -14.12
N SER A 446 -8.13 8.21 -13.40
CA SER A 446 -8.42 9.65 -13.38
C SER A 446 -7.33 10.45 -12.68
N PRO A 447 -7.12 11.72 -13.04
CA PRO A 447 -6.28 12.66 -12.30
C PRO A 447 -6.74 12.77 -10.83
N ARG A 448 -5.82 13.12 -9.95
CA ARG A 448 -6.09 13.46 -8.55
C ARG A 448 -6.58 14.90 -8.42
N SER A 449 -7.16 15.25 -7.28
CA SER A 449 -7.66 16.61 -7.03
C SER A 449 -6.56 17.67 -7.10
N ALA A 450 -5.40 17.43 -6.51
CA ALA A 450 -4.26 18.34 -6.57
C ALA A 450 -3.77 18.57 -8.01
N GLU A 451 -3.74 17.51 -8.83
CA GLU A 451 -3.32 17.59 -10.24
C GLU A 451 -4.26 18.45 -11.09
N LEU A 452 -5.55 18.56 -10.72
CA LEU A 452 -6.55 19.40 -11.40
C LEU A 452 -6.76 20.78 -10.75
N SER A 453 -6.03 21.09 -9.69
CA SER A 453 -6.18 22.33 -8.94
C SER A 453 -5.80 23.55 -9.79
N SER A 454 -6.54 24.65 -9.67
CA SER A 454 -6.17 25.96 -10.21
C SER A 454 -5.46 26.83 -9.17
N ASN A 455 -5.23 26.33 -7.97
CA ASN A 455 -4.50 27.06 -6.93
C ASN A 455 -3.07 27.32 -7.37
N ILE A 456 -2.59 28.52 -7.06
CA ILE A 456 -1.20 28.91 -7.29
C ILE A 456 -0.53 29.08 -5.93
N ALA A 457 0.56 28.37 -5.72
CA ALA A 457 1.41 28.50 -4.55
C ALA A 457 2.84 28.84 -4.96
N GLN A 458 3.60 29.47 -4.10
CA GLN A 458 5.01 29.70 -4.33
C GLN A 458 5.84 28.55 -3.75
N GLN A 459 6.70 27.97 -4.57
CA GLN A 459 7.55 26.84 -4.19
C GLN A 459 8.97 27.30 -3.83
N ALA A 460 9.46 28.30 -4.56
CA ALA A 460 10.77 28.92 -4.35
C ALA A 460 10.78 30.32 -5.00
N PRO A 461 11.78 31.19 -4.79
CA PRO A 461 11.95 32.40 -5.57
C PRO A 461 11.88 32.08 -7.06
N ASN A 462 11.03 32.78 -7.80
CA ASN A 462 10.78 32.62 -9.25
C ASN A 462 10.13 31.28 -9.67
N ILE A 463 9.77 30.40 -8.74
CA ILE A 463 9.12 29.12 -9.04
C ILE A 463 7.76 29.09 -8.35
N LEU A 464 6.70 29.02 -9.15
CA LEU A 464 5.32 28.83 -8.72
C LEU A 464 4.89 27.38 -8.99
N GLU A 465 3.89 26.94 -8.27
CA GLU A 465 3.25 25.61 -8.43
C GLU A 465 1.76 25.77 -8.66
N THR A 466 1.21 24.99 -9.59
CA THR A 466 -0.24 24.86 -9.84
C THR A 466 -0.57 23.50 -10.43
N GLY A 467 -1.79 23.04 -10.28
CA GLY A 467 -2.29 21.89 -11.04
C GLY A 467 -2.61 22.27 -12.51
N ASN A 468 -3.23 21.32 -13.22
CA ASN A 468 -3.66 21.51 -14.60
C ASN A 468 -5.09 20.99 -14.78
N PRO A 469 -6.11 21.86 -14.87
CA PRO A 469 -7.51 21.46 -15.02
C PRO A 469 -7.83 20.71 -16.31
N TYR A 470 -6.93 20.73 -17.30
CA TYR A 470 -7.12 20.12 -18.61
C TYR A 470 -6.60 18.69 -18.73
N LEU A 471 -6.13 18.08 -17.64
CA LEU A 471 -5.64 16.71 -17.62
C LEU A 471 -6.73 15.71 -17.98
N LYS A 472 -6.30 14.71 -18.77
CA LYS A 472 -7.11 13.55 -19.17
C LYS A 472 -6.75 12.34 -18.32
N SER A 473 -7.61 11.34 -18.29
CA SER A 473 -7.29 10.05 -17.65
C SER A 473 -6.09 9.40 -18.35
N GLN A 474 -5.20 8.84 -17.55
CA GLN A 474 -4.14 7.96 -18.05
C GLN A 474 -4.67 6.55 -18.26
N HIS A 475 -4.11 5.82 -19.23
CA HIS A 475 -4.53 4.47 -19.58
C HIS A 475 -3.40 3.46 -19.34
N ILE A 476 -3.67 2.46 -18.53
CA ILE A 476 -2.69 1.46 -18.10
C ILE A 476 -2.97 0.14 -18.80
N PHE A 477 -2.04 -0.34 -19.61
CA PHE A 477 -1.98 -1.69 -20.10
C PHE A 477 -0.94 -2.47 -19.28
N TRP A 478 -1.31 -3.64 -18.80
CA TRP A 478 -0.40 -4.54 -18.09
C TRP A 478 -0.57 -5.98 -18.58
N THR A 479 0.55 -6.69 -18.77
CA THR A 479 0.56 -8.11 -19.08
C THR A 479 1.72 -8.81 -18.40
N GLY A 480 1.53 -10.05 -17.96
CA GLY A 480 2.58 -10.86 -17.34
C GLY A 480 2.27 -12.34 -17.39
N LEU A 481 3.32 -13.15 -17.43
CA LEU A 481 3.26 -14.61 -17.40
C LEU A 481 3.88 -15.11 -16.09
N SER A 482 3.07 -15.68 -15.20
CA SER A 482 3.52 -16.24 -13.92
C SER A 482 3.80 -17.73 -14.06
N TYR A 483 4.96 -18.18 -13.61
CA TYR A 483 5.25 -19.58 -13.32
C TYR A 483 5.36 -19.75 -11.81
N THR A 484 4.51 -20.58 -11.21
CA THR A 484 4.50 -20.88 -9.78
C THR A 484 4.96 -22.30 -9.55
N PHE A 485 5.82 -22.48 -8.55
CA PHE A 485 6.27 -23.79 -8.07
C PHE A 485 6.22 -23.82 -6.54
N ASN A 486 5.76 -24.93 -5.96
CA ASN A 486 5.81 -25.14 -4.52
C ASN A 486 6.18 -26.58 -4.15
N ASN A 487 6.97 -26.72 -3.10
CA ASN A 487 7.25 -28.01 -2.44
C ASN A 487 7.45 -27.78 -0.93
N GLU A 488 7.96 -28.76 -0.20
CA GLU A 488 8.19 -28.66 1.23
C GLU A 488 9.26 -27.64 1.64
N TYR A 489 10.19 -27.33 0.72
CA TYR A 489 11.29 -26.39 0.97
C TYR A 489 11.00 -24.98 0.46
N THR A 490 10.23 -24.86 -0.61
CA THR A 490 10.11 -23.59 -1.31
C THR A 490 8.73 -23.39 -1.93
N ASP A 491 8.29 -22.14 -1.92
CA ASP A 491 7.18 -21.65 -2.74
C ASP A 491 7.70 -20.43 -3.47
N PHE A 492 7.74 -20.43 -4.80
CA PHE A 492 8.16 -19.28 -5.57
C PHE A 492 7.26 -19.02 -6.78
N ASN A 493 7.25 -17.77 -7.22
CA ASN A 493 6.59 -17.28 -8.41
C ASN A 493 7.58 -16.45 -9.23
N LEU A 494 7.84 -16.87 -10.45
CA LEU A 494 8.61 -16.09 -11.43
C LEU A 494 7.64 -15.46 -12.41
N GLN A 495 7.70 -14.13 -12.59
CA GLN A 495 6.77 -13.38 -13.41
C GLN A 495 7.46 -12.33 -14.26
N PRO A 496 7.85 -12.63 -15.53
CA PRO A 496 8.10 -11.59 -16.51
C PRO A 496 6.82 -10.76 -16.74
N PHE A 497 7.01 -9.45 -16.86
CA PHE A 497 5.92 -8.51 -17.05
C PHE A 497 6.28 -7.37 -17.98
N TYR A 498 5.24 -6.77 -18.55
CA TYR A 498 5.28 -5.53 -19.29
C TYR A 498 4.11 -4.64 -18.87
N LYS A 499 4.39 -3.36 -18.61
CA LYS A 499 3.41 -2.34 -18.29
C LYS A 499 3.66 -1.10 -19.16
N ASN A 500 2.59 -0.55 -19.71
CA ASN A 500 2.63 0.71 -20.44
C ASN A 500 1.49 1.60 -19.95
N THR A 501 1.84 2.79 -19.48
CA THR A 501 0.89 3.82 -19.08
C THR A 501 0.91 4.94 -20.12
N GLN A 502 -0.11 5.01 -20.93
CA GLN A 502 -0.29 6.08 -21.91
C GLN A 502 -0.93 7.31 -21.26
N ARG A 503 -0.59 8.51 -21.75
CA ARG A 503 -1.04 9.78 -21.17
C ARG A 503 -0.76 9.85 -19.66
N VAL A 504 0.39 9.31 -19.25
CA VAL A 504 0.78 9.32 -17.83
C VAL A 504 0.82 10.76 -17.32
N ILE A 505 0.21 10.99 -16.17
CA ILE A 505 0.21 12.31 -15.54
C ILE A 505 1.52 12.46 -14.80
N THR A 506 2.30 13.47 -15.18
CA THR A 506 3.61 13.78 -14.61
C THR A 506 3.72 15.26 -14.31
N ASP A 507 4.42 15.59 -13.25
CA ASP A 507 4.83 16.95 -12.96
C ASP A 507 5.94 17.40 -13.93
N ILE A 508 5.89 18.66 -14.32
CA ILE A 508 6.83 19.30 -15.24
C ILE A 508 7.12 20.73 -14.82
N TYR A 509 8.23 21.27 -15.31
CA TYR A 509 8.52 22.70 -15.23
C TYR A 509 8.34 23.34 -16.61
N ILE A 510 7.59 24.45 -16.67
CA ILE A 510 7.40 25.27 -17.86
C ILE A 510 7.74 26.72 -17.56
N LYS A 511 8.11 27.51 -18.60
CA LYS A 511 8.28 28.95 -18.44
C LYS A 511 6.93 29.64 -18.28
N ASP A 512 6.80 30.52 -17.28
CA ASP A 512 5.64 31.41 -17.12
C ASP A 512 6.00 32.83 -17.66
N PRO A 513 5.63 33.13 -18.90
CA PRO A 513 5.97 34.45 -19.49
C PRO A 513 5.18 35.60 -18.86
N VAL A 514 4.04 35.32 -18.24
CA VAL A 514 3.17 36.33 -17.61
C VAL A 514 3.82 36.89 -16.35
N ARG A 515 4.44 36.01 -15.54
CA ARG A 515 5.06 36.36 -14.26
C ARG A 515 6.58 36.42 -14.33
N ASN A 516 7.15 36.20 -15.54
CA ASN A 516 8.60 36.09 -15.77
C ASN A 516 9.23 35.07 -14.76
N GLY A 517 8.63 33.91 -14.67
CA GLY A 517 9.01 32.85 -13.71
C GLY A 517 8.99 31.44 -14.33
N ILE A 518 9.12 30.45 -13.48
CA ILE A 518 8.95 29.05 -13.81
C ILE A 518 7.70 28.56 -13.10
N LEU A 519 6.89 27.79 -13.82
CA LEU A 519 5.69 27.15 -13.27
C LEU A 519 5.89 25.63 -13.19
N SER A 520 5.85 25.10 -11.99
CA SER A 520 5.68 23.67 -11.72
C SER A 520 4.21 23.31 -11.92
N THR A 521 3.92 22.37 -12.79
CA THR A 521 2.55 21.95 -13.12
C THR A 521 2.54 20.51 -13.62
N TYR A 522 1.40 20.05 -14.11
CA TYR A 522 1.22 18.69 -14.60
C TYR A 522 0.90 18.64 -16.08
N GLU A 523 1.35 17.57 -16.75
CA GLU A 523 0.95 17.25 -18.12
C GLU A 523 0.51 15.80 -18.26
N ASN A 524 -0.15 15.47 -19.37
CA ASN A 524 -0.27 14.11 -19.83
C ASN A 524 0.93 13.77 -20.73
N SER A 525 2.00 13.27 -20.13
CA SER A 525 3.18 12.78 -20.85
C SER A 525 2.82 11.63 -21.80
N LYS A 526 3.61 11.40 -22.84
CA LYS A 526 3.29 10.40 -23.89
C LYS A 526 3.08 9.03 -23.32
N TYR A 527 4.07 8.52 -22.60
CA TYR A 527 3.97 7.20 -21.92
C TYR A 527 5.04 7.02 -20.84
N HIS A 528 4.72 6.10 -19.92
CA HIS A 528 5.66 5.47 -19.00
C HIS A 528 5.61 3.95 -19.22
N GLU A 529 6.73 3.38 -19.61
CA GLU A 529 6.90 1.96 -19.91
C GLU A 529 7.78 1.31 -18.85
N GLU A 530 7.36 0.14 -18.38
CA GLU A 530 8.09 -0.68 -17.42
C GLU A 530 8.11 -2.13 -17.93
N PHE A 531 9.27 -2.77 -17.91
CA PHE A 531 9.37 -4.19 -18.17
C PHE A 531 10.50 -4.83 -17.35
N GLY A 532 10.30 -6.08 -17.00
CA GLY A 532 11.23 -6.82 -16.16
C GLY A 532 10.69 -8.18 -15.81
N PHE A 533 11.22 -8.72 -14.74
CA PHE A 533 10.63 -9.91 -14.11
C PHE A 533 10.66 -9.76 -12.59
N SER A 534 9.69 -10.37 -11.91
CA SER A 534 9.64 -10.48 -10.45
C SER A 534 9.86 -11.93 -10.06
N LEU A 535 10.78 -12.16 -9.14
CA LEU A 535 10.95 -13.42 -8.43
C LEU A 535 10.50 -13.21 -6.99
N ASP A 536 9.41 -13.86 -6.62
CA ASP A 536 8.86 -13.82 -5.27
C ASP A 536 8.91 -15.21 -4.68
N GLY A 537 9.32 -15.35 -3.43
CA GLY A 537 9.28 -16.67 -2.84
C GLY A 537 9.69 -16.77 -1.39
N THR A 538 9.47 -17.96 -0.87
CA THR A 538 9.92 -18.37 0.45
C THR A 538 10.77 -19.64 0.33
N PHE A 539 11.76 -19.74 1.22
CA PHE A 539 12.60 -20.91 1.37
C PHE A 539 12.64 -21.37 2.83
N LYS A 540 12.32 -22.65 3.05
CA LYS A 540 12.25 -23.31 4.37
C LYS A 540 13.29 -24.45 4.42
N PRO A 541 14.54 -24.17 4.84
CA PRO A 541 15.63 -25.15 4.77
C PRO A 541 15.38 -26.43 5.57
N LEU A 542 14.58 -26.34 6.62
CA LEU A 542 14.26 -27.47 7.51
C LEU A 542 12.87 -28.09 7.25
N ARG A 543 12.23 -27.77 6.10
CA ARG A 543 10.86 -28.22 5.75
C ARG A 543 9.79 -27.83 6.76
N ASN A 544 10.06 -26.87 7.62
CA ASN A 544 9.13 -26.35 8.63
C ASN A 544 9.30 -24.85 8.79
N ASP A 545 8.53 -24.22 9.68
CA ASP A 545 8.53 -22.77 9.88
C ASP A 545 9.57 -22.30 10.92
N LEU A 546 10.55 -23.15 11.32
CA LEU A 546 11.60 -22.73 12.24
C LEU A 546 12.45 -21.60 11.66
N PHE A 547 12.86 -21.74 10.39
CA PHE A 547 13.51 -20.70 9.60
C PHE A 547 12.79 -20.54 8.27
N VAL A 548 12.32 -19.32 8.00
CA VAL A 548 11.66 -18.95 6.75
C VAL A 548 12.37 -17.75 6.16
N PHE A 549 13.01 -17.94 5.01
CA PHE A 549 13.59 -16.87 4.21
C PHE A 549 12.56 -16.46 3.17
N SER A 550 12.25 -15.18 3.09
CA SER A 550 11.35 -14.64 2.07
C SER A 550 12.04 -13.53 1.30
N ALA A 551 11.84 -13.51 0.00
CA ALA A 551 12.43 -12.51 -0.88
C ALA A 551 11.46 -12.11 -2.00
N ASN A 552 11.47 -10.82 -2.32
CA ASN A 552 11.06 -10.29 -3.61
C ASN A 552 12.28 -9.66 -4.28
N ILE A 553 12.57 -10.04 -5.50
CA ILE A 553 13.65 -9.49 -6.32
C ILE A 553 13.08 -9.23 -7.70
N ALA A 554 13.05 -7.96 -8.13
CA ALA A 554 12.44 -7.58 -9.40
C ALA A 554 13.33 -6.59 -10.19
N PRO A 555 14.27 -7.10 -11.01
CA PRO A 555 14.98 -6.27 -11.97
C PRO A 555 13.99 -5.71 -12.98
N THR A 556 13.98 -4.40 -13.08
CA THR A 556 13.01 -3.62 -13.87
C THR A 556 13.74 -2.53 -14.62
N ARG A 557 13.36 -2.36 -15.89
CA ARG A 557 13.68 -1.18 -16.68
C ARG A 557 12.42 -0.36 -16.84
N GLU A 558 12.54 0.94 -16.57
CA GLU A 558 11.49 1.92 -16.80
C GLU A 558 11.96 3.03 -17.74
N THR A 559 11.03 3.56 -18.52
CA THR A 559 11.25 4.67 -19.46
C THR A 559 10.04 5.57 -19.47
N LEU A 560 10.25 6.85 -19.15
CA LEU A 560 9.25 7.91 -19.27
C LEU A 560 9.59 8.78 -20.48
N VAL A 561 8.59 9.13 -21.27
CA VAL A 561 8.70 10.11 -22.36
C VAL A 561 7.64 11.18 -22.17
N THR A 562 8.08 12.42 -21.97
CA THR A 562 7.20 13.59 -21.79
C THR A 562 6.50 13.97 -23.08
N ASP A 563 5.52 14.87 -23.04
CA ASP A 563 4.85 15.37 -24.24
C ASP A 563 5.83 16.16 -25.14
N ALA A 564 6.74 16.91 -24.54
CA ALA A 564 7.83 17.61 -25.25
C ALA A 564 8.89 16.66 -25.84
N GLY A 565 8.88 15.36 -25.49
CA GLY A 565 9.83 14.37 -26.01
C GLY A 565 11.08 14.20 -25.15
N LEU A 566 11.17 14.81 -23.97
CA LEU A 566 12.22 14.53 -22.99
C LEU A 566 12.10 13.10 -22.52
N ARG A 567 13.25 12.46 -22.26
CA ARG A 567 13.29 11.04 -21.94
C ARG A 567 14.06 10.78 -20.64
N ALA A 568 13.39 10.13 -19.70
CA ALA A 568 14.01 9.51 -18.53
C ALA A 568 14.11 7.99 -18.72
N ARG A 569 15.20 7.39 -18.27
CA ARG A 569 15.37 5.94 -18.21
C ARG A 569 16.05 5.57 -16.92
N ASN A 570 15.56 4.50 -16.30
CA ASN A 570 16.11 3.97 -15.07
C ASN A 570 16.11 2.44 -15.12
N ASP A 571 17.19 1.83 -14.67
CA ASP A 571 17.33 0.39 -14.51
C ASP A 571 17.55 0.13 -13.01
N TYR A 572 16.67 -0.64 -12.37
CA TYR A 572 16.74 -0.90 -10.94
C TYR A 572 16.42 -2.37 -10.61
N ILE A 573 16.76 -2.78 -9.40
CA ILE A 573 16.35 -4.07 -8.84
C ILE A 573 15.52 -3.77 -7.59
N ASP A 574 14.21 -3.89 -7.72
CA ASP A 574 13.34 -3.85 -6.54
C ASP A 574 13.64 -5.04 -5.65
N ASN A 575 13.72 -4.80 -4.35
CA ASN A 575 14.17 -5.83 -3.42
C ASN A 575 13.49 -5.67 -2.06
N ASN A 576 13.10 -6.79 -1.48
CA ASN A 576 12.61 -6.89 -0.12
C ASN A 576 12.98 -8.26 0.43
N LEU A 577 13.71 -8.29 1.52
CA LEU A 577 14.21 -9.50 2.14
C LEU A 577 13.66 -9.64 3.55
N SER A 578 13.25 -10.83 3.95
CA SER A 578 12.78 -11.12 5.30
C SER A 578 13.28 -12.48 5.75
N LEU A 579 13.71 -12.55 7.01
CA LEU A 579 14.02 -13.77 7.71
C LEU A 579 13.12 -13.88 8.95
N THR A 580 12.39 -14.96 9.08
CA THR A 580 11.61 -15.28 10.27
C THR A 580 12.20 -16.52 10.94
N PHE A 581 12.47 -16.42 12.23
CA PHE A 581 12.77 -17.53 13.12
C PHE A 581 11.60 -17.74 14.08
N SER A 582 11.07 -18.96 14.18
CA SER A 582 9.94 -19.30 15.06
C SER A 582 10.22 -20.56 15.84
N TYR A 583 10.38 -20.46 17.16
CA TYR A 583 10.61 -21.62 18.03
C TYR A 583 9.69 -21.53 19.25
N LYS A 584 8.74 -22.46 19.37
CA LYS A 584 7.71 -22.46 20.42
C LYS A 584 7.00 -21.09 20.46
N ASP A 585 7.10 -20.42 21.60
CA ASP A 585 6.46 -19.13 21.88
C ASP A 585 7.31 -17.92 21.45
N LEU A 586 8.54 -18.16 20.98
CA LEU A 586 9.47 -17.12 20.52
C LEU A 586 9.40 -16.98 19.00
N ARG A 587 9.28 -15.75 18.54
CA ARG A 587 9.40 -15.36 17.14
C ARG A 587 10.37 -14.19 16.99
N VAL A 588 11.23 -14.26 15.98
CA VAL A 588 12.14 -13.18 15.60
C VAL A 588 11.95 -12.94 14.11
N ASP A 589 11.62 -11.71 13.75
CA ASP A 589 11.51 -11.26 12.36
C ASP A 589 12.63 -10.25 12.08
N TYR A 590 13.37 -10.45 10.99
CA TYR A 590 14.32 -9.51 10.45
C TYR A 590 13.86 -9.11 9.05
N SER A 591 13.78 -7.81 8.76
CA SER A 591 13.41 -7.29 7.45
C SER A 591 14.43 -6.27 6.95
N PHE A 592 14.67 -6.30 5.65
CA PHE A 592 15.67 -5.46 5.03
C PHE A 592 15.31 -5.13 3.57
N ASN A 593 15.52 -3.87 3.16
CA ASN A 593 15.51 -3.47 1.76
C ASN A 593 16.65 -2.49 1.43
N PHE A 594 17.16 -2.57 0.21
CA PHE A 594 18.02 -1.54 -0.36
C PHE A 594 17.17 -0.45 -1.01
N PRO A 595 17.38 0.84 -0.69
CA PRO A 595 16.72 1.94 -1.39
C PRO A 595 17.09 1.92 -2.87
N ILE A 596 16.09 2.09 -3.72
CA ILE A 596 16.26 2.19 -5.17
C ILE A 596 15.54 3.41 -5.69
N TYR A 597 16.09 4.05 -6.72
CA TYR A 597 15.40 5.11 -7.43
C TYR A 597 14.35 4.55 -8.38
N TYR A 598 13.18 5.18 -8.43
CA TYR A 598 12.13 4.97 -9.43
C TYR A 598 11.71 6.32 -10.02
N ILE A 599 11.28 6.32 -11.29
CA ILE A 599 10.82 7.53 -11.98
C ILE A 599 9.45 7.95 -11.44
N ASP A 600 9.35 9.21 -10.99
CA ASP A 600 8.12 9.86 -10.58
C ASP A 600 8.07 11.25 -11.25
N GLY A 601 7.55 11.28 -12.47
CA GLY A 601 7.50 12.47 -13.28
C GLY A 601 8.88 13.05 -13.64
N ASN A 602 9.09 14.32 -13.34
CA ASN A 602 10.35 15.03 -13.58
C ASN A 602 11.46 14.63 -12.58
N THR A 603 11.15 13.80 -11.58
CA THR A 603 12.10 13.33 -10.56
C THR A 603 12.24 11.81 -10.53
N MET A 604 13.33 11.36 -9.95
CA MET A 604 13.52 10.01 -9.46
C MET A 604 13.63 10.05 -7.95
N SER A 605 12.80 9.27 -7.24
CA SER A 605 12.75 9.24 -5.79
C SER A 605 13.04 7.85 -5.24
N THR A 606 13.55 7.77 -4.01
CA THR A 606 13.66 6.49 -3.30
C THR A 606 12.50 6.30 -2.34
N TYR A 607 12.16 5.04 -2.06
CA TYR A 607 11.35 4.71 -0.89
C TYR A 607 12.22 4.77 0.37
N GLU A 608 11.54 4.79 1.53
CA GLU A 608 12.19 4.65 2.81
C GLU A 608 12.94 3.32 2.90
N ASN A 609 14.17 3.38 3.37
CA ASN A 609 14.96 2.20 3.71
C ASN A 609 14.37 1.51 4.95
N ASN A 610 14.52 0.19 5.04
CA ASN A 610 14.33 -0.50 6.31
C ASN A 610 15.48 -1.46 6.60
N ASN A 611 15.76 -1.62 7.90
CA ASN A 611 16.68 -2.59 8.45
C ASN A 611 16.24 -2.82 9.90
N ASP A 612 15.29 -3.77 10.07
CA ASP A 612 14.53 -3.90 11.30
C ASP A 612 14.64 -5.31 11.85
N ILE A 613 14.85 -5.41 13.17
CA ILE A 613 14.73 -6.66 13.92
C ILE A 613 13.62 -6.53 14.97
N PHE A 614 12.73 -7.51 15.01
CA PHE A 614 11.58 -7.52 15.90
C PHE A 614 11.41 -8.88 16.56
N ILE A 615 11.15 -8.88 17.85
CA ILE A 615 11.06 -10.07 18.68
C ILE A 615 9.71 -10.07 19.37
N GLU A 616 9.01 -11.19 19.30
CA GLU A 616 7.75 -11.44 20.01
C GLU A 616 7.88 -12.70 20.86
N TYR A 617 7.46 -12.62 22.13
CA TYR A 617 7.38 -13.76 23.04
C TYR A 617 5.95 -13.90 23.57
N GLN A 618 5.34 -15.05 23.35
CA GLN A 618 3.96 -15.34 23.78
C GLN A 618 3.95 -15.93 25.19
N LEU A 619 3.13 -15.37 26.06
CA LEU A 619 2.91 -15.83 27.41
C LEU A 619 1.40 -15.95 27.70
N GLY A 620 0.80 -17.08 27.31
CA GLY A 620 -0.66 -17.26 27.38
C GLY A 620 -1.40 -16.22 26.54
N SER A 621 -2.26 -15.40 27.17
CA SER A 621 -2.99 -14.32 26.50
C SER A 621 -2.17 -13.03 26.31
N TRP A 622 -0.95 -12.98 26.84
CA TRP A 622 -0.04 -11.85 26.71
C TRP A 622 0.98 -12.09 25.58
N THR A 623 1.41 -11.03 24.92
CA THR A 623 2.60 -11.04 24.06
C THR A 623 3.50 -9.89 24.47
N LEU A 624 4.75 -10.22 24.78
CA LEU A 624 5.81 -9.24 24.98
C LEU A 624 6.46 -8.99 23.63
N LYS A 625 6.77 -7.74 23.35
CA LYS A 625 7.32 -7.29 22.07
C LYS A 625 8.55 -6.44 22.31
N GLY A 626 9.53 -6.53 21.44
CA GLY A 626 10.69 -5.66 21.46
C GLY A 626 11.42 -5.69 20.14
N GLY A 627 12.20 -4.67 19.85
CA GLY A 627 12.95 -4.63 18.61
C GLY A 627 13.81 -3.40 18.45
N VAL A 628 14.48 -3.34 17.32
CA VAL A 628 15.23 -2.18 16.87
C VAL A 628 14.84 -1.91 15.43
N PHE A 629 14.34 -0.72 15.17
CA PHE A 629 14.03 -0.24 13.83
C PHE A 629 15.16 0.62 13.31
N TRP A 630 15.41 0.60 12.00
CA TRP A 630 16.52 1.27 11.32
C TRP A 630 17.88 0.94 11.97
N LEU A 631 18.15 -0.35 12.15
CA LEU A 631 19.38 -0.85 12.76
C LEU A 631 20.61 -0.38 11.98
N GLY A 632 21.47 0.42 12.61
CA GLY A 632 22.72 0.93 12.04
C GLY A 632 22.59 2.10 11.06
N MET A 633 21.38 2.50 10.65
CA MET A 633 21.14 3.56 9.66
C MET A 633 19.92 4.42 10.05
N PRO A 634 19.85 5.71 9.70
CA PRO A 634 18.63 6.50 9.88
C PRO A 634 17.59 6.14 8.81
N SER A 635 16.34 6.52 9.06
CA SER A 635 15.32 6.60 7.98
C SER A 635 15.73 7.65 6.97
N GLU A 636 15.80 7.30 5.67
CA GLU A 636 16.29 8.19 4.62
C GLU A 636 15.45 8.16 3.34
N TYR A 637 15.42 9.31 2.66
CA TYR A 637 14.78 9.52 1.37
C TYR A 637 15.70 10.34 0.46
N LYS A 638 15.78 9.97 -0.82
CA LYS A 638 16.59 10.66 -1.84
C LYS A 638 15.74 10.98 -3.04
N MET A 639 15.99 12.14 -3.65
CA MET A 639 15.34 12.57 -4.87
C MET A 639 16.36 13.22 -5.78
N LYS A 640 16.21 13.07 -7.10
CA LYS A 640 16.97 13.77 -8.13
C LYS A 640 16.14 13.97 -9.38
N SER A 641 16.49 14.90 -10.25
CA SER A 641 15.84 15.06 -11.55
C SER A 641 15.94 13.76 -12.37
N SER A 642 14.86 13.42 -13.06
CA SER A 642 14.77 12.21 -13.90
C SER A 642 15.38 12.41 -15.28
N TYR A 643 15.41 13.66 -15.75
CA TYR A 643 16.04 14.15 -16.99
C TYR A 643 16.55 15.58 -16.79
N GLU A 644 17.39 16.05 -17.67
CA GLU A 644 17.82 17.45 -17.70
C GLU A 644 16.68 18.31 -18.22
N GLY A 645 16.21 19.25 -17.41
CA GLY A 645 15.03 20.08 -17.66
C GLY A 645 15.27 21.56 -17.37
N LEU A 646 14.18 22.34 -17.28
CA LEU A 646 14.26 23.76 -16.90
C LEU A 646 14.77 23.95 -15.46
N VAL A 647 14.45 23.04 -14.56
CA VAL A 647 14.93 23.01 -13.19
C VAL A 647 15.55 21.65 -12.95
N ASN A 648 16.82 21.63 -12.58
CA ASN A 648 17.48 20.43 -12.13
C ASN A 648 17.59 20.46 -10.61
N GLN A 649 17.32 19.33 -9.97
CA GLN A 649 17.32 19.29 -8.51
C GLN A 649 17.75 17.93 -7.97
N HIS A 650 18.33 17.95 -6.78
CA HIS A 650 18.49 16.76 -5.96
C HIS A 650 18.25 17.12 -4.49
N SER A 651 17.74 16.17 -3.73
CA SER A 651 17.57 16.35 -2.29
C SER A 651 17.85 15.05 -1.51
N TYR A 652 18.22 15.23 -0.26
CA TYR A 652 18.45 14.19 0.70
C TYR A 652 17.74 14.54 2.01
N THR A 653 16.93 13.62 2.49
CA THR A 653 16.23 13.75 3.77
C THR A 653 16.57 12.56 4.64
N TYR A 654 16.93 12.77 5.89
CA TYR A 654 17.11 11.70 6.86
C TYR A 654 16.62 12.12 8.26
N ILE A 655 16.20 11.12 9.05
CA ILE A 655 15.67 11.32 10.40
C ILE A 655 16.65 10.64 11.37
N GLU A 656 17.55 11.43 11.96
CA GLU A 656 18.66 10.89 12.77
C GLU A 656 18.18 10.21 14.06
N ASN A 657 17.14 10.72 14.71
CA ASN A 657 16.63 10.13 15.93
C ASN A 657 15.80 8.84 15.72
N ASN A 658 15.66 8.38 14.47
CA ASN A 658 15.15 7.05 14.14
C ASN A 658 16.26 5.99 14.08
N ARG A 659 17.54 6.38 13.95
CA ARG A 659 18.66 5.44 13.93
C ARG A 659 18.69 4.59 15.20
N ASN A 660 18.66 3.27 15.03
CA ASN A 660 18.60 2.31 16.13
C ASN A 660 17.43 2.60 17.10
N MET A 661 16.24 2.82 16.59
CA MET A 661 15.07 3.09 17.41
C MET A 661 14.64 1.84 18.17
N PHE A 662 14.95 1.78 19.47
CA PHE A 662 14.53 0.69 20.35
C PHE A 662 13.06 0.82 20.70
N VAL A 663 12.30 -0.25 20.48
CA VAL A 663 10.87 -0.31 20.78
C VAL A 663 10.57 -1.44 21.76
N LEU A 664 9.60 -1.17 22.65
CA LEU A 664 9.02 -2.17 23.53
C LEU A 664 7.49 -2.10 23.48
N GLY A 665 6.86 -3.24 23.65
CA GLY A 665 5.42 -3.31 23.62
C GLY A 665 4.85 -4.52 24.33
N VAL A 666 3.55 -4.45 24.52
CA VAL A 666 2.77 -5.52 25.12
C VAL A 666 1.40 -5.59 24.46
N SER A 667 0.90 -6.80 24.26
CA SER A 667 -0.49 -7.00 23.88
C SER A 667 -1.16 -8.04 24.78
N TYR A 668 -2.45 -7.85 24.99
CA TYR A 668 -3.33 -8.80 25.66
C TYR A 668 -4.53 -9.07 24.76
N ASP A 669 -4.83 -10.34 24.51
CA ASP A 669 -5.99 -10.74 23.72
C ASP A 669 -6.69 -11.92 24.39
N PHE A 670 -7.99 -11.81 24.50
CA PHE A 670 -8.84 -12.84 25.06
C PHE A 670 -10.04 -13.09 24.14
N SER A 671 -10.31 -14.36 23.86
CA SER A 671 -11.49 -14.77 23.11
C SER A 671 -12.13 -16.00 23.74
N LYS A 672 -13.46 -16.02 23.76
CA LYS A 672 -14.24 -17.18 24.18
C LYS A 672 -15.42 -17.39 23.22
N GLY A 673 -15.66 -18.64 22.83
CA GLY A 673 -16.67 -18.95 21.81
C GLY A 673 -16.22 -18.57 20.41
N LYS A 674 -17.15 -18.22 19.54
CA LYS A 674 -16.91 -17.86 18.14
C LYS A 674 -17.63 -16.58 17.78
N ASN A 675 -17.08 -15.78 16.90
CA ASN A 675 -17.71 -14.58 16.37
C ASN A 675 -18.26 -14.84 14.96
N ASN A 676 -19.48 -14.36 14.68
CA ASN A 676 -20.03 -14.36 13.33
C ASN A 676 -19.29 -13.32 12.47
N SER A 677 -19.08 -13.67 11.22
CA SER A 677 -18.53 -12.75 10.22
C SER A 677 -19.44 -12.68 9.00
N VAL A 678 -19.55 -11.49 8.45
CA VAL A 678 -20.32 -11.21 7.23
C VAL A 678 -19.52 -11.67 6.02
N ASP A 679 -20.10 -12.46 5.12
CA ASP A 679 -19.54 -12.72 3.79
C ASP A 679 -19.86 -11.52 2.89
N LYS A 680 -19.02 -10.50 2.94
CA LYS A 680 -19.17 -9.26 2.15
C LYS A 680 -18.45 -9.40 0.82
N LYS A 681 -19.19 -9.38 -0.27
CA LYS A 681 -18.66 -9.54 -1.62
C LYS A 681 -18.34 -8.23 -2.32
N LEU A 682 -18.87 -7.12 -1.83
CA LEU A 682 -18.59 -5.78 -2.31
C LEU A 682 -17.94 -5.00 -1.19
N ASN A 683 -16.78 -4.39 -1.48
CA ASN A 683 -16.07 -3.58 -0.52
C ASN A 683 -15.63 -2.28 -1.21
N ASN A 684 -16.33 -1.20 -0.90
CA ASN A 684 -16.10 0.12 -1.47
C ASN A 684 -15.55 1.07 -0.43
N ASP A 685 -14.78 2.04 -0.88
CA ASP A 685 -14.39 3.22 -0.12
C ASP A 685 -14.56 4.49 -0.95
N THR A 686 -14.79 5.60 -0.27
CA THR A 686 -14.76 6.94 -0.86
C THR A 686 -13.33 7.36 -1.15
N ALA A 687 -13.14 8.38 -1.99
CA ALA A 687 -11.84 8.95 -2.26
C ALA A 687 -11.14 9.39 -0.95
N PRO A 688 -9.80 9.30 -0.86
CA PRO A 688 -9.04 9.84 0.27
C PRO A 688 -9.21 11.36 0.38
N ALA A 689 -8.74 11.97 1.48
CA ALA A 689 -8.73 13.41 1.65
C ALA A 689 -8.02 14.08 0.48
N ALA A 690 -8.65 15.14 -0.06
CA ALA A 690 -8.02 15.96 -1.08
C ALA A 690 -6.77 16.62 -0.48
N GLN A 691 -5.67 16.55 -1.23
CA GLN A 691 -4.40 17.21 -0.94
C GLN A 691 -4.17 18.27 -2.01
N PHE A 692 -3.66 19.44 -1.61
CA PHE A 692 -3.36 20.57 -2.48
C PHE A 692 -2.02 21.17 -2.10
#